data_e367a1992ebc6a5954d32a38f0c6e637
#
_entry.id   e367a1992ebc6a5954d32a38f0c6e637
#
_cell.length_a   1.000
_cell.length_b   1.000
_cell.length_c   1.000
_cell.angle_alpha   90.00
_cell.angle_beta   90.00
_cell.angle_gamma   90.00
#
_symmetry.space_group_name_H-M   'P 1'
#
loop_
_entity.id
_entity.type
_entity.pdbx_description
1 polymer ?
#
loop_
_entity_poly.entity_id
_entity_poly.type
_entity_poly.pdbx_seq_one_letter_code
_entity_poly.pdbx_strand_id
1 'polypeptide(L)'
;MSLNLVSPGIKVREVDLTVGRIDAVNDQVGAFAGPFVKGPVGEPVLIDTEQDLLNTFGKPSNSDSQYEYWLTASSYLSYGGTLRVVRTDSDNLLNANYPVSTTVDLKITSQEDFINNHATDSDWIFAAKNPGSWANGLKVCVIDALADQRIAIGTFGVSAGFAITCSIGTSYATSAGTVETFDGYVKGMITRVNAGSVDVKVLSLHNNLTGLATEVSYTASGLNRFPDGAGNYYQIFNNVGTATSIEKFRLPGNATIGIGSTTITYPAAPIPAGFISVGDLIQSENGALSARVVAISTGTILIDSASPVSYASTTLIIRYTRNVTDGTLGFGEGLFTNSTNVSVDWYDQQTLGLSNSTVYWKSIAPKPGTSQYAKERGGRNDEIHVVVVDESGSITGTSGNILEKYTNLSKATDGKISPSENIYIKNYLSNVSSYVFAGTSDSVTGVKFTTINGYLQASGGTIASGQQASGVNFGCYGNKSYSLSNGYDYSSATGGMAATLGDVLSSYEVFRNPVEYDINFLIAGPDSGDTLFDAQAKANRLIDIAENRKDCIACISARKSGVVNVTNSDLQTDNVIKFFDAISSSSYAVFDTGYKYMYDRFNNEFRYVPLNGDVAGLMARTSINNYPWFSPAGSSRGVINNAIKLAFNPSQAQRDLLYPKRINPVVFSPGAGIILFGDKTGLANASAFDRINVRRLFLTIEDTISRAARAQLFEFNDVITRTNFVNIVEPYLRDVKSKRGITDFLVVCDESNNTPDVIDANQFRADIFIKPARSINFIGLTFVANRTGISFEEVVGTV
;
A
#
# COMPACT_ATOMS: atom_id res chain seq x y z
N MET A 1 12.30 -14.98 -7.98
CA MET A 1 11.22 -15.91 -7.62
C MET A 1 11.60 -17.35 -7.96
N SER A 2 11.78 -18.18 -6.97
CA SER A 2 12.02 -19.60 -7.19
C SER A 2 10.67 -20.31 -7.31
N LEU A 3 10.19 -20.53 -8.52
CA LEU A 3 9.05 -21.41 -8.78
C LEU A 3 9.44 -22.85 -8.45
N ASN A 4 9.04 -23.34 -7.30
CA ASN A 4 9.08 -24.76 -7.00
C ASN A 4 7.90 -25.45 -7.70
N LEU A 5 8.20 -26.33 -8.67
CA LEU A 5 7.20 -27.19 -9.27
C LEU A 5 6.75 -28.23 -8.23
N VAL A 6 5.47 -28.23 -7.90
CA VAL A 6 4.85 -29.18 -6.94
C VAL A 6 4.24 -30.38 -7.68
N SER A 7 4.12 -30.34 -9.01
CA SER A 7 3.62 -31.43 -9.85
C SER A 7 4.71 -31.89 -10.83
N PRO A 8 4.63 -33.13 -11.37
CA PRO A 8 5.58 -33.60 -12.38
C PRO A 8 5.60 -32.64 -13.58
N GLY A 9 6.76 -32.07 -13.87
CA GLY A 9 6.98 -31.16 -14.97
C GLY A 9 8.47 -31.01 -15.28
N ILE A 10 8.78 -30.62 -16.49
CA ILE A 10 10.17 -30.39 -16.94
C ILE A 10 10.49 -28.92 -16.72
N LYS A 11 11.50 -28.63 -15.90
CA LYS A 11 12.04 -27.29 -15.72
C LYS A 11 13.30 -27.17 -16.58
N VAL A 12 13.23 -26.41 -17.65
CA VAL A 12 14.41 -26.03 -18.41
C VAL A 12 15.03 -24.81 -17.77
N ARG A 13 16.29 -24.90 -17.37
CA ARG A 13 17.13 -23.80 -16.94
C ARG A 13 18.28 -23.65 -17.90
N GLU A 14 18.30 -22.58 -18.65
CA GLU A 14 19.50 -22.20 -19.40
C GLU A 14 20.44 -21.48 -18.43
N VAL A 15 21.64 -21.96 -18.31
CA VAL A 15 22.73 -21.33 -17.60
C VAL A 15 23.79 -21.02 -18.67
N ASP A 16 23.97 -19.75 -18.95
CA ASP A 16 25.06 -19.30 -19.81
C ASP A 16 26.36 -19.37 -18.98
N LEU A 17 27.21 -20.33 -19.33
CA LEU A 17 28.53 -20.55 -18.74
C LEU A 17 29.64 -19.88 -19.56
N THR A 18 29.35 -18.96 -20.46
CA THR A 18 30.37 -18.16 -21.14
C THR A 18 31.04 -17.22 -20.16
N VAL A 19 32.09 -17.73 -19.53
CA VAL A 19 32.97 -16.99 -18.63
C VAL A 19 33.63 -15.87 -19.45
N GLY A 20 33.37 -14.59 -19.07
CA GLY A 20 34.09 -13.45 -19.59
C GLY A 20 33.27 -12.39 -20.34
N ARG A 21 31.94 -12.46 -20.31
CA ARG A 21 31.13 -11.34 -20.79
C ARG A 21 30.93 -10.35 -19.62
N ILE A 22 31.49 -9.16 -19.77
CA ILE A 22 31.15 -8.04 -18.88
C ILE A 22 29.72 -7.68 -19.19
N ASP A 23 28.82 -7.81 -18.19
CA ASP A 23 27.42 -7.40 -18.32
C ASP A 23 27.36 -5.90 -18.62
N ALA A 24 26.46 -5.52 -19.52
CA ALA A 24 26.26 -4.11 -19.82
C ALA A 24 25.83 -3.38 -18.54
N VAL A 25 26.59 -2.35 -18.16
CA VAL A 25 26.29 -1.48 -17.04
C VAL A 25 25.01 -0.72 -17.34
N ASN A 26 24.10 -0.64 -16.39
CA ASN A 26 22.91 0.18 -16.50
C ASN A 26 23.28 1.65 -16.19
N ASP A 27 23.55 2.48 -17.21
CA ASP A 27 23.99 3.87 -17.09
C ASP A 27 22.84 4.90 -17.07
N GLN A 28 21.64 4.47 -16.65
CA GLN A 28 20.42 5.27 -16.83
C GLN A 28 19.56 5.38 -15.54
N VAL A 29 20.13 5.07 -14.38
CA VAL A 29 19.42 5.15 -13.11
C VAL A 29 19.60 6.52 -12.48
N GLY A 30 18.50 7.27 -12.36
CA GLY A 30 18.46 8.54 -11.63
C GLY A 30 18.09 8.32 -10.16
N ALA A 31 18.56 9.20 -9.28
CA ALA A 31 18.13 9.29 -7.90
C ALA A 31 17.48 10.64 -7.63
N PHE A 32 16.34 10.61 -6.96
CA PHE A 32 15.53 11.79 -6.70
C PHE A 32 14.89 11.72 -5.33
N ALA A 33 14.89 12.83 -4.58
CA ALA A 33 14.17 12.93 -3.32
C ALA A 33 13.33 14.20 -3.27
N GLY A 34 12.16 14.09 -2.63
CA GLY A 34 11.28 15.25 -2.49
C GLY A 34 9.99 14.92 -1.73
N PRO A 35 9.21 15.94 -1.40
CA PRO A 35 7.89 15.76 -0.79
C PRO A 35 6.91 15.22 -1.83
N PHE A 36 6.26 14.12 -1.50
CA PHE A 36 5.20 13.53 -2.30
C PHE A 36 3.94 13.32 -1.46
N VAL A 37 2.79 13.27 -2.14
CA VAL A 37 1.47 13.19 -1.49
C VAL A 37 1.30 11.87 -0.75
N LYS A 38 1.74 10.77 -1.31
CA LYS A 38 1.69 9.42 -0.72
C LYS A 38 2.95 8.62 -1.05
N GLY A 39 3.01 7.38 -0.64
CA GLY A 39 4.13 6.46 -0.88
C GLY A 39 4.96 6.22 0.37
N PRO A 40 5.82 5.20 0.35
CA PRO A 40 6.72 4.89 1.48
C PRO A 40 7.68 6.06 1.72
N VAL A 41 8.04 6.26 2.98
CA VAL A 41 8.85 7.37 3.43
C VAL A 41 10.26 6.89 3.74
N GLY A 42 11.27 7.63 3.27
CA GLY A 42 12.67 7.32 3.54
C GLY A 42 13.24 6.10 2.79
N GLU A 43 12.43 5.39 2.02
CA GLU A 43 12.86 4.22 1.23
C GLU A 43 12.97 4.56 -0.26
N PRO A 44 14.07 4.21 -0.94
CA PRO A 44 14.21 4.38 -2.38
C PRO A 44 13.36 3.37 -3.15
N VAL A 45 12.33 3.85 -3.82
CA VAL A 45 11.48 3.05 -4.69
C VAL A 45 11.93 3.18 -6.14
N LEU A 46 12.09 2.05 -6.83
CA LEU A 46 12.41 2.05 -8.26
C LEU A 46 11.15 2.33 -9.08
N ILE A 47 11.22 3.33 -9.94
CA ILE A 47 10.14 3.81 -10.81
C ILE A 47 10.63 3.77 -12.26
N ASP A 48 9.94 3.02 -13.08
CA ASP A 48 10.28 2.85 -14.49
C ASP A 48 9.43 3.71 -15.42
N THR A 49 8.21 4.04 -15.00
CA THR A 49 7.26 4.79 -15.81
C THR A 49 6.60 5.93 -15.04
N GLU A 50 6.07 6.92 -15.77
CA GLU A 50 5.25 7.98 -15.18
C GLU A 50 3.99 7.43 -14.49
N GLN A 51 3.43 6.32 -14.99
CA GLN A 51 2.27 5.68 -14.38
C GLN A 51 2.63 5.05 -13.03
N ASP A 52 3.82 4.46 -12.90
CA ASP A 52 4.30 3.92 -11.62
C ASP A 52 4.55 5.05 -10.61
N LEU A 53 5.08 6.20 -11.08
CA LEU A 53 5.22 7.40 -10.27
C LEU A 53 3.85 7.86 -9.73
N LEU A 54 2.85 7.90 -10.61
CA LEU A 54 1.48 8.29 -10.25
C LEU A 54 0.85 7.31 -9.25
N ASN A 55 0.98 6.02 -9.49
CA ASN A 55 0.40 4.98 -8.63
C ASN A 55 1.04 4.97 -7.24
N THR A 56 2.36 5.12 -7.17
CA THR A 56 3.12 5.05 -5.92
C THR A 56 3.06 6.34 -5.13
N PHE A 57 3.30 7.49 -5.77
CA PHE A 57 3.49 8.78 -5.09
C PHE A 57 2.32 9.76 -5.24
N GLY A 58 1.27 9.36 -5.94
CA GLY A 58 0.07 10.18 -6.15
C GLY A 58 0.24 11.22 -7.26
N LYS A 59 -0.75 12.10 -7.39
CA LYS A 59 -0.77 13.18 -8.37
C LYS A 59 0.11 14.35 -7.93
N PRO A 60 0.63 15.16 -8.87
CA PRO A 60 1.26 16.42 -8.51
C PRO A 60 0.28 17.36 -7.81
N SER A 61 0.72 17.95 -6.69
CA SER A 61 -0.07 18.87 -5.87
C SER A 61 0.26 20.33 -6.19
N ASN A 62 -0.77 21.18 -6.14
CA ASN A 62 -0.61 22.64 -6.25
C ASN A 62 -0.07 23.26 -4.96
N SER A 63 -0.18 22.54 -3.84
CA SER A 63 0.27 23.02 -2.53
C SER A 63 1.79 23.16 -2.51
N ASP A 64 2.26 24.32 -2.06
CA ASP A 64 3.68 24.61 -1.84
C ASP A 64 4.60 24.26 -3.03
N SER A 65 4.08 24.38 -4.24
CA SER A 65 4.79 24.06 -5.49
C SER A 65 5.31 22.62 -5.58
N GLN A 66 4.70 21.66 -4.87
CA GLN A 66 5.08 20.26 -4.90
C GLN A 66 5.12 19.67 -6.32
N TYR A 67 4.26 20.16 -7.21
CA TYR A 67 4.27 19.80 -8.64
C TYR A 67 5.65 19.93 -9.31
N GLU A 68 6.52 20.79 -8.83
CA GLU A 68 7.87 20.95 -9.39
C GLU A 68 8.71 19.70 -9.15
N TYR A 69 8.62 19.12 -7.96
CA TYR A 69 9.26 17.83 -7.66
C TYR A 69 8.71 16.72 -8.55
N TRP A 70 7.39 16.61 -8.60
CA TRP A 70 6.73 15.54 -9.34
C TRP A 70 7.00 15.63 -10.86
N LEU A 71 6.84 16.82 -11.44
CA LEU A 71 7.05 17.04 -12.87
C LEU A 71 8.54 16.96 -13.27
N THR A 72 9.47 17.23 -12.36
CA THR A 72 10.90 16.98 -12.58
C THR A 72 11.19 15.50 -12.70
N ALA A 73 10.65 14.68 -11.80
CA ALA A 73 10.75 13.22 -11.86
C ALA A 73 10.12 12.67 -13.15
N SER A 74 8.90 13.10 -13.47
CA SER A 74 8.20 12.76 -14.72
C SER A 74 8.99 13.18 -15.96
N SER A 75 9.60 14.38 -15.96
CA SER A 75 10.44 14.83 -17.05
C SER A 75 11.61 13.88 -17.30
N TYR A 76 12.31 13.46 -16.26
CA TYR A 76 13.40 12.49 -16.39
C TYR A 76 12.91 11.15 -17.00
N LEU A 77 11.82 10.59 -16.48
CA LEU A 77 11.23 9.34 -16.98
C LEU A 77 10.83 9.42 -18.46
N SER A 78 10.44 10.60 -18.95
CA SER A 78 10.06 10.82 -20.37
C SER A 78 11.21 10.55 -21.37
N TYR A 79 12.45 10.42 -20.89
CA TYR A 79 13.63 10.10 -21.71
C TYR A 79 13.98 8.61 -21.71
N GLY A 80 13.22 7.77 -20.97
CA GLY A 80 13.41 6.32 -20.91
C GLY A 80 14.41 5.88 -19.85
N GLY A 81 14.82 6.77 -18.94
CA GLY A 81 15.59 6.40 -17.76
C GLY A 81 14.72 5.81 -16.67
N THR A 82 15.33 5.07 -15.74
CA THR A 82 14.70 4.58 -14.50
C THR A 82 15.06 5.49 -13.33
N LEU A 83 14.17 5.63 -12.34
CA LEU A 83 14.35 6.57 -11.25
C LEU A 83 14.19 5.88 -9.90
N ARG A 84 15.15 6.05 -9.00
CA ARG A 84 14.99 5.73 -7.58
C ARG A 84 14.46 6.99 -6.88
N VAL A 85 13.21 6.90 -6.40
CA VAL A 85 12.54 8.02 -5.75
C VAL A 85 12.45 7.77 -4.25
N VAL A 86 12.88 8.73 -3.46
CA VAL A 86 12.71 8.76 -2.00
C VAL A 86 11.69 9.83 -1.65
N ARG A 87 10.62 9.42 -0.98
CA ARG A 87 9.71 10.38 -0.36
C ARG A 87 10.37 10.95 0.89
N THR A 88 10.44 12.26 0.95
CA THR A 88 11.00 12.99 2.09
C THR A 88 10.26 12.63 3.38
N ASP A 89 10.98 12.35 4.44
CA ASP A 89 10.43 12.22 5.79
C ASP A 89 10.27 13.59 6.44
N SER A 90 9.36 13.68 7.41
CA SER A 90 9.18 14.84 8.28
C SER A 90 8.52 14.40 9.57
N ASP A 91 8.88 15.03 10.68
CA ASP A 91 8.29 14.73 12.00
C ASP A 91 6.77 14.98 12.04
N ASN A 92 6.27 15.83 11.15
CA ASN A 92 4.85 16.15 11.07
C ASN A 92 4.01 15.09 10.32
N LEU A 93 4.62 14.21 9.55
CA LEU A 93 3.88 13.22 8.76
C LEU A 93 3.18 12.20 9.67
N LEU A 94 1.83 12.10 9.55
CA LEU A 94 1.03 11.13 10.28
C LEU A 94 0.13 10.33 9.33
N ASN A 95 -0.07 9.05 9.65
CA ASN A 95 -0.99 8.18 8.94
C ASN A 95 -2.43 8.47 9.33
N ALA A 96 -3.32 8.61 8.34
CA ALA A 96 -4.74 8.59 8.60
C ALA A 96 -5.11 7.25 9.24
N ASN A 97 -5.84 7.31 10.36
CA ASN A 97 -6.21 6.12 11.12
C ASN A 97 -7.62 6.21 11.68
N TYR A 98 -8.15 5.09 12.13
CA TYR A 98 -9.36 5.03 12.93
C TYR A 98 -8.98 4.54 14.34
N PRO A 99 -9.02 5.43 15.36
CA PRO A 99 -8.62 5.10 16.71
C PRO A 99 -9.66 4.23 17.42
N VAL A 100 -9.23 3.48 18.43
CA VAL A 100 -10.14 2.67 19.27
C VAL A 100 -10.96 3.55 20.21
N SER A 101 -10.34 4.55 20.82
CA SER A 101 -11.00 5.39 21.82
C SER A 101 -10.70 6.89 21.71
N THR A 102 -9.45 7.25 21.56
CA THR A 102 -8.97 8.64 21.50
C THR A 102 -8.13 8.82 20.24
N THR A 103 -7.98 10.04 19.77
CA THR A 103 -7.08 10.37 18.64
C THR A 103 -5.68 9.84 18.92
N VAL A 104 -5.09 9.19 17.91
CA VAL A 104 -3.75 8.63 17.96
C VAL A 104 -2.91 9.29 16.88
N ASP A 105 -1.78 9.86 17.27
CA ASP A 105 -0.77 10.37 16.34
C ASP A 105 0.09 9.18 15.89
N LEU A 106 -0.29 8.57 14.78
CA LEU A 106 0.32 7.36 14.24
C LEU A 106 1.23 7.71 13.07
N LYS A 107 2.47 7.22 13.11
CA LYS A 107 3.41 7.34 12.00
C LYS A 107 3.98 5.97 11.66
N ILE A 108 3.62 5.45 10.50
CA ILE A 108 4.12 4.20 9.91
C ILE A 108 4.76 4.57 8.58
N THR A 109 6.06 4.48 8.49
CA THR A 109 6.83 4.95 7.34
C THR A 109 6.90 3.92 6.22
N SER A 110 6.95 2.63 6.58
CA SER A 110 7.13 1.52 5.64
C SER A 110 6.48 0.23 6.12
N GLN A 111 6.49 -0.79 5.26
CA GLN A 111 6.05 -2.14 5.62
C GLN A 111 6.92 -2.76 6.73
N GLU A 112 8.23 -2.50 6.69
CA GLU A 112 9.17 -3.02 7.69
C GLU A 112 8.95 -2.34 9.04
N ASP A 113 8.73 -1.03 9.04
CA ASP A 113 8.39 -0.27 10.24
C ASP A 113 7.09 -0.78 10.88
N PHE A 114 6.04 -1.06 10.08
CA PHE A 114 4.81 -1.69 10.58
C PHE A 114 5.10 -3.02 11.29
N ILE A 115 5.88 -3.90 10.67
CA ILE A 115 6.16 -5.24 11.22
C ILE A 115 6.94 -5.13 12.52
N ASN A 116 7.93 -4.26 12.59
CA ASN A 116 8.86 -4.16 13.72
C ASN A 116 8.29 -3.37 14.90
N ASN A 117 7.53 -2.31 14.64
CA ASN A 117 7.16 -1.33 15.66
C ASN A 117 5.63 -1.26 15.92
N HIS A 118 4.78 -1.54 14.92
CA HIS A 118 3.33 -1.29 15.00
C HIS A 118 2.46 -2.55 14.91
N ALA A 119 3.07 -3.73 14.69
CA ALA A 119 2.34 -4.98 14.54
C ALA A 119 1.55 -5.38 15.79
N THR A 120 1.87 -4.86 16.96
CA THR A 120 1.22 -5.17 18.23
C THR A 120 0.40 -4.01 18.82
N ASP A 121 0.32 -2.88 18.12
CA ASP A 121 -0.47 -1.73 18.56
C ASP A 121 -1.95 -2.12 18.73
N SER A 122 -2.58 -1.58 19.79
CA SER A 122 -3.96 -1.89 20.15
C SER A 122 -4.86 -0.63 20.22
N ASP A 123 -4.35 0.53 19.90
CA ASP A 123 -5.03 1.82 20.04
C ASP A 123 -5.71 2.30 18.74
N TRP A 124 -5.51 1.61 17.63
CA TRP A 124 -6.17 1.87 16.35
C TRP A 124 -6.67 0.58 15.67
N ILE A 125 -7.70 0.70 14.81
CA ILE A 125 -8.36 -0.44 14.12
C ILE A 125 -7.83 -0.61 12.70
N PHE A 126 -7.83 0.47 11.93
CA PHE A 126 -7.26 0.55 10.58
C PHE A 126 -6.44 1.81 10.46
N ALA A 127 -5.36 1.73 9.71
CA ALA A 127 -4.51 2.86 9.38
C ALA A 127 -4.18 2.85 7.89
N ALA A 128 -3.95 4.03 7.32
CA ALA A 128 -3.46 4.14 5.95
C ALA A 128 -2.06 3.53 5.82
N LYS A 129 -1.76 2.97 4.67
CA LYS A 129 -0.48 2.31 4.36
C LYS A 129 0.72 3.26 4.44
N ASN A 130 0.48 4.54 4.14
CA ASN A 130 1.51 5.57 4.14
C ASN A 130 0.99 6.84 4.80
N PRO A 131 1.85 7.63 5.44
CA PRO A 131 1.45 8.88 6.08
C PRO A 131 0.99 9.94 5.06
N GLY A 132 0.19 10.88 5.52
CA GLY A 132 -0.31 12.02 4.75
C GLY A 132 -1.83 12.18 4.80
N SER A 133 -2.29 13.39 4.50
CA SER A 133 -3.71 13.73 4.44
C SER A 133 -4.47 13.05 3.29
N TRP A 134 -3.76 12.50 2.31
CA TRP A 134 -4.34 11.83 1.13
C TRP A 134 -5.34 10.74 1.48
N ALA A 135 -5.16 10.11 2.65
CA ALA A 135 -5.98 9.01 3.13
C ALA A 135 -7.10 9.46 4.08
N ASN A 136 -7.21 10.76 4.37
CA ASN A 136 -8.35 11.29 5.11
C ASN A 136 -9.62 11.14 4.27
N GLY A 137 -10.59 10.39 4.80
CA GLY A 137 -11.79 10.03 4.05
C GLY A 137 -11.70 8.71 3.27
N LEU A 138 -10.61 7.95 3.40
CA LEU A 138 -10.63 6.52 3.10
C LEU A 138 -11.60 5.83 4.05
N LYS A 139 -12.44 4.96 3.51
CA LYS A 139 -13.40 4.18 4.29
C LYS A 139 -13.12 2.70 4.17
N VAL A 140 -12.95 2.04 5.30
CA VAL A 140 -12.82 0.58 5.37
C VAL A 140 -14.15 0.00 5.82
N CYS A 141 -14.81 -0.74 4.94
CA CYS A 141 -16.08 -1.41 5.22
C CYS A 141 -15.81 -2.87 5.52
N VAL A 142 -16.40 -3.38 6.60
CA VAL A 142 -16.19 -4.74 7.08
C VAL A 142 -17.53 -5.38 7.35
N ILE A 143 -17.72 -6.64 6.94
CA ILE A 143 -18.90 -7.42 7.26
C ILE A 143 -18.55 -8.88 7.55
N ASP A 144 -19.26 -9.44 8.51
CA ASP A 144 -19.29 -10.88 8.74
C ASP A 144 -20.74 -11.41 8.85
N ALA A 145 -20.89 -12.66 9.22
CA ALA A 145 -22.21 -13.28 9.39
C ALA A 145 -22.80 -12.96 10.76
N LEU A 146 -23.18 -11.69 11.01
CA LEU A 146 -23.79 -11.29 12.28
C LEU A 146 -25.09 -12.04 12.55
N ALA A 147 -25.98 -12.12 11.57
CA ALA A 147 -27.30 -12.68 11.70
C ALA A 147 -27.70 -13.50 10.48
N ASP A 148 -28.72 -14.33 10.67
CA ASP A 148 -29.32 -15.13 9.60
C ASP A 148 -30.63 -14.51 9.14
N GLN A 149 -31.33 -13.85 10.08
CA GLN A 149 -32.64 -13.27 9.83
C GLN A 149 -32.77 -11.87 10.42
N ARG A 150 -33.54 -11.03 9.78
CA ARG A 150 -34.04 -9.79 10.34
C ARG A 150 -35.53 -9.91 10.52
N ILE A 151 -36.00 -9.74 11.73
CA ILE A 151 -37.40 -9.88 12.10
C ILE A 151 -37.92 -8.52 12.57
N ALA A 152 -39.04 -8.06 11.99
CA ALA A 152 -39.71 -6.87 12.49
C ALA A 152 -40.36 -7.18 13.85
N ILE A 153 -40.11 -6.31 14.82
CA ILE A 153 -40.71 -6.38 16.15
C ILE A 153 -41.56 -5.13 16.40
N GLY A 154 -42.68 -5.33 17.15
CA GLY A 154 -43.41 -4.21 17.70
C GLY A 154 -42.65 -3.52 18.87
N THR A 155 -43.38 -2.82 19.74
CA THR A 155 -42.81 -2.13 20.92
C THR A 155 -42.43 -3.08 22.06
N PHE A 156 -41.47 -3.97 21.83
CA PHE A 156 -40.99 -4.89 22.87
C PHE A 156 -39.62 -4.49 23.43
N GLY A 157 -39.48 -4.57 24.74
CA GLY A 157 -38.20 -4.39 25.41
C GLY A 157 -37.31 -5.62 25.31
N VAL A 158 -36.73 -5.83 24.14
CA VAL A 158 -35.72 -6.89 23.88
C VAL A 158 -34.35 -6.28 23.78
N SER A 159 -33.34 -7.06 24.16
CA SER A 159 -31.94 -6.63 24.08
C SER A 159 -31.12 -7.65 23.26
N ALA A 160 -29.99 -7.20 22.76
CA ALA A 160 -29.02 -8.11 22.17
C ALA A 160 -28.59 -9.15 23.24
N GLY A 161 -28.40 -10.39 22.81
CA GLY A 161 -28.12 -11.52 23.70
C GLY A 161 -29.38 -12.26 24.21
N PHE A 162 -30.58 -11.74 23.98
CA PHE A 162 -31.79 -12.52 24.28
C PHE A 162 -31.89 -13.68 23.30
N ALA A 163 -32.22 -14.86 23.83
CA ALA A 163 -32.56 -16.02 23.02
C ALA A 163 -34.02 -15.90 22.55
N ILE A 164 -34.29 -16.41 21.39
CA ILE A 164 -35.64 -16.58 20.83
C ILE A 164 -35.85 -18.01 20.42
N THR A 165 -37.08 -18.47 20.53
CA THR A 165 -37.50 -19.78 20.01
C THR A 165 -38.69 -19.61 19.09
N CYS A 166 -38.78 -20.48 18.12
CA CYS A 166 -39.92 -20.57 17.22
C CYS A 166 -40.38 -22.00 17.09
N SER A 167 -41.63 -22.24 17.32
CA SER A 167 -42.25 -23.52 16.91
C SER A 167 -42.47 -23.53 15.41
N ILE A 168 -41.94 -24.53 14.74
CA ILE A 168 -42.13 -24.70 13.33
C ILE A 168 -43.42 -25.51 13.13
N GLY A 169 -44.43 -24.87 12.53
CA GLY A 169 -45.65 -25.54 12.10
C GLY A 169 -45.44 -26.47 10.92
N THR A 170 -46.29 -27.34 10.76
CA THR A 170 -46.41 -28.67 10.22
C THR A 170 -46.07 -28.97 8.78
N SER A 171 -45.78 -28.02 7.94
CA SER A 171 -45.41 -28.36 6.55
C SER A 171 -44.56 -27.27 5.89
N TYR A 172 -43.49 -27.68 5.24
CA TYR A 172 -42.63 -26.83 4.42
C TYR A 172 -42.12 -27.61 3.20
N ALA A 173 -41.85 -26.88 2.15
CA ALA A 173 -41.32 -27.47 0.93
C ALA A 173 -39.81 -27.72 1.08
N THR A 174 -39.35 -28.92 0.75
CA THR A 174 -37.95 -29.28 0.65
C THR A 174 -37.32 -28.61 -0.57
N SER A 175 -36.01 -28.60 -0.64
CA SER A 175 -35.28 -28.12 -1.84
C SER A 175 -35.58 -28.97 -3.09
N ALA A 176 -36.12 -30.17 -2.91
CA ALA A 176 -36.59 -31.07 -3.98
C ALA A 176 -38.06 -30.85 -4.36
N GLY A 177 -38.77 -29.88 -3.76
CA GLY A 177 -40.17 -29.58 -4.02
C GLY A 177 -41.17 -30.49 -3.35
N THR A 178 -40.73 -31.41 -2.47
CA THR A 178 -41.63 -32.23 -1.66
C THR A 178 -42.04 -31.46 -0.40
N VAL A 179 -43.31 -31.69 0.03
CA VAL A 179 -43.83 -31.11 1.25
C VAL A 179 -43.60 -32.11 2.38
N GLU A 180 -42.82 -31.73 3.39
CA GLU A 180 -42.58 -32.56 4.57
C GLU A 180 -43.19 -31.92 5.81
N THR A 181 -43.62 -32.78 6.74
CA THR A 181 -44.13 -32.36 8.03
C THR A 181 -43.02 -32.40 9.05
N PHE A 182 -42.70 -31.26 9.63
CA PHE A 182 -41.74 -31.15 10.71
C PHE A 182 -42.45 -30.66 11.99
N ASP A 183 -42.28 -31.37 13.06
CA ASP A 183 -42.70 -30.93 14.38
C ASP A 183 -41.48 -30.64 15.24
N GLY A 184 -41.28 -29.38 15.58
CA GLY A 184 -40.11 -28.95 16.31
C GLY A 184 -40.07 -27.48 16.56
N TYR A 185 -38.91 -27.02 16.98
CA TYR A 185 -38.66 -25.62 17.19
C TYR A 185 -37.21 -25.22 16.85
N VAL A 186 -37.02 -23.97 16.50
CA VAL A 186 -35.72 -23.37 16.25
C VAL A 186 -35.32 -22.56 17.46
N LYS A 187 -34.04 -22.68 17.87
CA LYS A 187 -33.41 -21.75 18.81
C LYS A 187 -32.58 -20.73 18.05
N GLY A 188 -32.77 -19.47 18.37
CA GLY A 188 -31.98 -18.35 17.84
C GLY A 188 -31.60 -17.39 18.96
N MET A 189 -30.79 -16.44 18.62
CA MET A 189 -30.38 -15.38 19.53
C MET A 189 -30.42 -14.02 18.84
N ILE A 190 -30.92 -13.00 19.53
CA ILE A 190 -30.87 -11.62 19.07
C ILE A 190 -29.44 -11.12 19.15
N THR A 191 -28.86 -10.82 18.00
CA THR A 191 -27.50 -10.27 17.93
C THR A 191 -27.49 -8.74 17.91
N ARG A 192 -28.59 -8.13 17.45
CA ARG A 192 -28.73 -6.68 17.39
C ARG A 192 -30.20 -6.28 17.45
N VAL A 193 -30.47 -5.20 18.16
CA VAL A 193 -31.76 -4.53 18.17
C VAL A 193 -31.68 -3.27 17.31
N ASN A 194 -32.58 -3.17 16.35
CA ASN A 194 -32.72 -2.00 15.46
C ASN A 194 -34.04 -1.30 15.75
N ALA A 195 -34.25 -0.12 15.19
CA ALA A 195 -35.55 0.55 15.29
C ALA A 195 -36.63 -0.29 14.58
N GLY A 196 -37.50 -0.92 15.35
CA GLY A 196 -38.61 -1.73 14.85
C GLY A 196 -38.25 -3.13 14.29
N SER A 197 -37.02 -3.60 14.48
CA SER A 197 -36.58 -4.94 14.05
C SER A 197 -35.47 -5.49 14.94
N VAL A 198 -35.27 -6.81 14.89
CA VAL A 198 -34.14 -7.50 15.52
C VAL A 198 -33.40 -8.35 14.52
N ASP A 199 -32.11 -8.42 14.65
CA ASP A 199 -31.27 -9.34 13.88
C ASP A 199 -31.07 -10.61 14.71
N VAL A 200 -31.35 -11.78 14.13
CA VAL A 200 -31.33 -13.06 14.82
C VAL A 200 -30.34 -14.02 14.18
N LYS A 201 -29.48 -14.59 15.01
CA LYS A 201 -28.60 -15.70 14.65
C LYS A 201 -29.28 -17.01 15.05
N VAL A 202 -29.47 -17.92 14.08
CA VAL A 202 -30.03 -19.23 14.36
C VAL A 202 -28.94 -20.14 14.96
N LEU A 203 -29.23 -20.81 16.08
CA LEU A 203 -28.27 -21.63 16.81
C LEU A 203 -28.50 -23.12 16.57
N SER A 204 -29.72 -23.59 16.69
CA SER A 204 -30.04 -25.00 16.57
C SER A 204 -31.50 -25.26 16.15
N LEU A 205 -31.72 -26.42 15.57
CA LEU A 205 -33.02 -26.96 15.23
C LEU A 205 -33.30 -28.18 16.14
N HIS A 206 -34.44 -28.20 16.77
CA HIS A 206 -34.88 -29.31 17.61
C HIS A 206 -36.09 -30.00 16.94
N ASN A 207 -35.97 -31.30 16.75
CA ASN A 207 -37.02 -32.12 16.26
C ASN A 207 -37.72 -32.84 17.43
N ASN A 208 -39.02 -32.57 17.63
CA ASN A 208 -39.80 -33.15 18.71
C ASN A 208 -40.02 -34.66 18.53
N LEU A 209 -40.05 -35.14 17.27
CA LEU A 209 -40.25 -36.57 16.97
C LEU A 209 -39.03 -37.42 17.28
N THR A 210 -37.84 -36.87 17.07
CA THR A 210 -36.60 -37.63 17.32
C THR A 210 -35.87 -37.24 18.61
N GLY A 211 -36.28 -36.15 19.26
CA GLY A 211 -35.60 -35.59 20.42
C GLY A 211 -34.20 -35.05 20.13
N LEU A 212 -33.78 -35.01 18.89
CA LEU A 212 -32.46 -34.60 18.50
C LEU A 212 -32.38 -33.09 18.25
N ALA A 213 -31.33 -32.49 18.76
CA ALA A 213 -30.95 -31.11 18.40
C ALA A 213 -29.87 -31.18 17.32
N THR A 214 -30.11 -30.54 16.21
CA THR A 214 -29.14 -30.44 15.13
C THR A 214 -28.54 -29.03 15.11
N GLU A 215 -27.23 -28.93 15.19
CA GLU A 215 -26.56 -27.66 15.00
C GLU A 215 -26.74 -27.18 13.55
N VAL A 216 -26.93 -25.90 13.40
CA VAL A 216 -27.03 -25.27 12.08
C VAL A 216 -25.64 -25.23 11.46
N SER A 217 -25.45 -25.98 10.39
CA SER A 217 -24.24 -25.86 9.58
C SER A 217 -24.49 -24.93 8.38
N TYR A 218 -23.71 -23.88 8.27
CA TYR A 218 -23.74 -22.98 7.13
C TYR A 218 -22.95 -23.59 5.98
N THR A 219 -23.60 -23.80 4.84
CA THR A 219 -22.89 -24.13 3.62
C THR A 219 -22.44 -22.83 2.94
N ALA A 220 -21.37 -22.90 2.15
CA ALA A 220 -20.79 -21.77 1.43
C ALA A 220 -21.77 -21.05 0.45
N SER A 221 -22.95 -21.58 0.26
CA SER A 221 -24.01 -21.00 -0.60
C SER A 221 -24.89 -19.98 0.09
N GLY A 222 -24.66 -19.64 1.36
CA GLY A 222 -25.39 -18.57 2.08
C GLY A 222 -26.87 -18.81 2.29
N LEU A 223 -27.38 -19.99 1.98
CA LEU A 223 -28.78 -20.35 2.20
C LEU A 223 -28.95 -20.94 3.59
N ASN A 224 -29.88 -20.38 4.37
CA ASN A 224 -30.26 -20.89 5.69
C ASN A 224 -30.98 -22.24 5.53
N ARG A 225 -30.24 -23.30 5.36
CA ARG A 225 -30.76 -24.64 5.14
C ARG A 225 -30.29 -25.53 6.28
N PHE A 226 -31.19 -26.37 6.75
CA PHE A 226 -30.91 -27.38 7.77
C PHE A 226 -30.85 -28.76 7.10
N PRO A 227 -29.89 -29.63 7.47
CA PRO A 227 -29.87 -30.99 6.96
C PRO A 227 -31.00 -31.81 7.62
N ASP A 228 -31.70 -32.62 6.85
CA ASP A 228 -32.75 -33.52 7.33
C ASP A 228 -32.25 -34.89 7.77
N GLY A 229 -30.96 -35.08 7.89
CA GLY A 229 -30.34 -36.37 8.17
C GLY A 229 -30.30 -37.32 6.97
N ALA A 230 -31.05 -37.06 5.90
CA ALA A 230 -31.04 -37.80 4.62
C ALA A 230 -30.20 -37.10 3.56
N GLY A 231 -29.53 -36.00 3.92
CA GLY A 231 -28.71 -35.20 3.00
C GLY A 231 -29.43 -34.05 2.30
N ASN A 232 -30.73 -33.85 2.58
CA ASN A 232 -31.46 -32.71 2.10
C ASN A 232 -31.34 -31.52 3.05
N TYR A 233 -31.58 -30.31 2.53
CA TYR A 233 -31.49 -29.09 3.32
C TYR A 233 -32.82 -28.33 3.29
N TYR A 234 -33.28 -27.93 4.47
CA TYR A 234 -34.52 -27.15 4.58
C TYR A 234 -34.27 -25.69 4.81
N GLN A 235 -35.04 -24.87 4.15
CA GLN A 235 -35.02 -23.42 4.28
C GLN A 235 -36.08 -23.03 5.34
N ILE A 236 -35.65 -22.80 6.57
CA ILE A 236 -36.56 -22.70 7.71
C ILE A 236 -37.29 -21.36 7.78
N PHE A 237 -36.78 -20.32 7.17
CA PHE A 237 -37.36 -18.97 7.29
C PHE A 237 -37.95 -18.43 5.99
N ASN A 238 -38.34 -19.28 5.04
CA ASN A 238 -38.88 -18.82 3.78
C ASN A 238 -40.23 -18.06 3.89
N ASN A 239 -40.90 -18.14 5.02
CA ASN A 239 -42.24 -17.58 5.20
C ASN A 239 -42.34 -16.68 6.44
N VAL A 240 -41.25 -16.18 6.97
CA VAL A 240 -41.32 -15.25 8.09
C VAL A 240 -41.52 -13.85 7.56
N GLY A 241 -42.73 -13.42 7.54
CA GLY A 241 -43.06 -12.03 7.29
C GLY A 241 -42.80 -11.12 8.49
N THR A 242 -43.23 -9.91 8.38
CA THR A 242 -43.24 -8.94 9.46
C THR A 242 -43.91 -9.55 10.68
N ALA A 243 -43.13 -9.90 11.67
CA ALA A 243 -43.69 -10.39 12.91
C ALA A 243 -44.45 -9.25 13.60
N THR A 244 -45.75 -9.42 13.75
CA THR A 244 -46.61 -8.42 14.36
C THR A 244 -46.62 -8.49 15.87
N SER A 245 -46.17 -9.58 16.45
CA SER A 245 -46.09 -9.80 17.89
C SER A 245 -44.97 -10.81 18.25
N ILE A 246 -44.29 -10.65 19.34
CA ILE A 246 -43.40 -11.63 19.98
C ILE A 246 -44.29 -12.44 20.92
N GLU A 247 -44.49 -13.74 20.65
CA GLU A 247 -45.17 -14.61 21.59
C GLU A 247 -44.26 -14.86 22.80
N LYS A 248 -44.72 -14.44 23.95
CA LYS A 248 -44.04 -14.70 25.20
C LYS A 248 -44.12 -16.19 25.52
N PHE A 249 -42.94 -16.82 25.62
CA PHE A 249 -42.88 -18.18 26.01
C PHE A 249 -43.21 -18.28 27.54
N ARG A 250 -44.36 -18.82 27.82
CA ARG A 250 -44.80 -19.02 29.21
C ARG A 250 -44.61 -20.48 29.61
N LEU A 251 -44.25 -20.66 30.87
CA LEU A 251 -44.42 -22.00 31.43
C LEU A 251 -45.83 -22.48 31.22
N PRO A 252 -46.09 -23.78 30.91
CA PRO A 252 -47.41 -24.30 30.71
C PRO A 252 -48.36 -23.84 31.81
N GLY A 253 -49.60 -23.53 31.43
CA GLY A 253 -50.58 -22.96 32.34
C GLY A 253 -50.67 -23.73 33.66
N ASN A 254 -50.78 -23.03 34.76
CA ASN A 254 -50.78 -23.51 36.13
C ASN A 254 -49.40 -23.70 36.80
N ALA A 255 -48.32 -23.26 36.20
CA ALA A 255 -47.07 -23.21 36.95
C ALA A 255 -47.13 -22.20 38.08
N THR A 256 -46.70 -22.59 39.26
CA THR A 256 -46.77 -21.76 40.48
C THR A 256 -45.45 -21.79 41.23
N ILE A 257 -45.12 -20.70 41.88
CA ILE A 257 -44.07 -20.60 42.86
C ILE A 257 -44.51 -19.77 44.06
N GLY A 258 -44.25 -20.32 45.26
CA GLY A 258 -44.52 -19.57 46.49
C GLY A 258 -43.40 -18.58 46.84
N ILE A 259 -43.73 -17.57 47.63
CA ILE A 259 -42.74 -16.65 48.20
C ILE A 259 -41.70 -17.44 49.03
N GLY A 260 -40.44 -17.14 48.89
CA GLY A 260 -39.33 -17.85 49.50
C GLY A 260 -39.03 -19.25 48.96
N SER A 261 -39.77 -19.73 47.94
CA SER A 261 -39.53 -21.04 47.31
C SER A 261 -38.48 -20.89 46.21
N THR A 262 -37.66 -21.94 46.07
CA THR A 262 -36.76 -22.16 44.93
C THR A 262 -37.33 -23.18 43.96
N THR A 263 -38.52 -23.68 44.16
CA THR A 263 -39.16 -24.69 43.31
C THR A 263 -40.38 -24.16 42.63
N ILE A 264 -40.39 -24.15 41.31
CA ILE A 264 -41.54 -23.90 40.47
C ILE A 264 -42.27 -25.24 40.25
N THR A 265 -43.51 -25.26 40.58
CA THR A 265 -44.38 -26.42 40.31
C THR A 265 -45.16 -26.12 39.02
N TYR A 266 -45.21 -27.05 38.08
CA TYR A 266 -45.96 -26.97 36.85
C TYR A 266 -46.75 -28.26 36.60
N PRO A 267 -47.91 -28.17 35.91
CA PRO A 267 -48.72 -29.33 35.59
C PRO A 267 -47.94 -30.32 34.72
N ALA A 268 -48.28 -31.62 34.88
CA ALA A 268 -47.60 -32.76 34.30
C ALA A 268 -47.75 -32.89 32.76
N ALA A 269 -47.96 -31.84 32.01
CA ALA A 269 -47.85 -31.85 30.58
C ALA A 269 -46.37 -31.85 30.21
N PRO A 270 -45.89 -32.73 29.34
CA PRO A 270 -44.48 -32.75 29.00
C PRO A 270 -44.06 -31.43 28.36
N ILE A 271 -43.18 -30.73 29.03
CA ILE A 271 -42.39 -29.68 28.37
C ILE A 271 -41.54 -30.45 27.37
N PRO A 272 -41.61 -30.04 26.06
CA PRO A 272 -40.76 -30.70 25.07
C PRO A 272 -39.29 -30.76 25.51
N ALA A 273 -38.66 -31.88 25.30
CA ALA A 273 -37.28 -32.08 25.71
C ALA A 273 -36.38 -31.01 25.11
N GLY A 274 -35.57 -30.36 25.94
CA GLY A 274 -34.68 -29.28 25.52
C GLY A 274 -35.36 -27.89 25.37
N PHE A 275 -36.61 -27.76 25.75
CA PHE A 275 -37.32 -26.49 25.75
C PHE A 275 -36.87 -25.58 26.91
N ILE A 276 -36.62 -26.15 28.09
CA ILE A 276 -35.92 -25.55 29.20
C ILE A 276 -34.71 -26.44 29.53
N SER A 277 -33.62 -25.82 29.79
CA SER A 277 -32.36 -26.48 30.15
C SER A 277 -31.85 -25.96 31.52
N VAL A 278 -31.05 -26.77 32.18
CA VAL A 278 -30.31 -26.33 33.36
C VAL A 278 -29.42 -25.12 32.94
N GLY A 279 -29.46 -24.04 33.75
CA GLY A 279 -28.75 -22.79 33.44
C GLY A 279 -29.65 -21.73 32.78
N ASP A 280 -30.81 -22.07 32.25
CA ASP A 280 -31.75 -21.10 31.68
C ASP A 280 -32.27 -20.14 32.74
N LEU A 281 -32.55 -18.86 32.36
CA LEU A 281 -33.08 -17.86 33.25
C LEU A 281 -34.61 -17.83 33.19
N ILE A 282 -35.25 -17.88 34.33
CA ILE A 282 -36.70 -17.70 34.49
C ILE A 282 -36.95 -16.34 35.12
N GLN A 283 -37.82 -15.56 34.51
CA GLN A 283 -38.23 -14.27 35.05
C GLN A 283 -39.76 -14.19 35.20
N SER A 284 -40.20 -13.44 36.17
CA SER A 284 -41.59 -13.01 36.22
C SER A 284 -41.83 -11.86 35.26
N GLU A 285 -43.11 -11.67 34.86
CA GLU A 285 -43.49 -10.61 33.88
C GLU A 285 -43.12 -9.22 34.38
N ASN A 286 -43.16 -9.00 35.67
CA ASN A 286 -42.76 -7.76 36.32
C ASN A 286 -41.26 -7.65 36.61
N GLY A 287 -40.49 -8.66 36.31
CA GLY A 287 -39.03 -8.73 36.55
C GLY A 287 -38.61 -8.94 38.01
N ALA A 288 -39.55 -9.08 38.92
CA ALA A 288 -39.22 -9.21 40.36
C ALA A 288 -38.56 -10.59 40.69
N LEU A 289 -38.94 -11.66 40.01
CA LEU A 289 -38.22 -12.90 40.00
C LEU A 289 -37.31 -12.97 38.82
N SER A 290 -36.04 -13.22 39.05
CA SER A 290 -35.02 -13.49 37.99
C SER A 290 -34.09 -14.54 38.57
N ALA A 291 -34.22 -15.77 38.14
CA ALA A 291 -33.51 -16.92 38.72
C ALA A 291 -33.13 -17.93 37.63
N ARG A 292 -32.05 -18.68 37.84
CA ARG A 292 -31.59 -19.72 36.91
C ARG A 292 -32.14 -21.05 37.23
N VAL A 293 -32.37 -21.85 36.23
CA VAL A 293 -32.73 -23.26 36.36
C VAL A 293 -31.52 -24.07 36.79
N VAL A 294 -31.63 -24.71 37.96
CA VAL A 294 -30.61 -25.58 38.54
C VAL A 294 -30.89 -27.05 38.20
N ALA A 295 -32.16 -27.43 38.20
CA ALA A 295 -32.58 -28.79 37.87
C ALA A 295 -34.00 -28.80 37.31
N ILE A 296 -34.27 -29.76 36.45
CA ILE A 296 -35.59 -29.99 35.84
C ILE A 296 -36.01 -31.42 36.15
N SER A 297 -37.23 -31.58 36.69
CA SER A 297 -37.84 -32.87 36.95
C SER A 297 -39.30 -32.86 36.45
N THR A 298 -39.90 -34.01 36.32
CA THR A 298 -41.32 -34.09 35.92
C THR A 298 -42.18 -33.28 36.88
N GLY A 299 -42.78 -32.20 36.43
CA GLY A 299 -43.66 -31.34 37.21
C GLY A 299 -42.97 -30.31 38.12
N THR A 300 -41.63 -30.24 38.14
CA THR A 300 -40.90 -29.24 38.96
C THR A 300 -39.64 -28.71 38.26
N ILE A 301 -39.39 -27.42 38.45
CA ILE A 301 -38.16 -26.76 38.05
C ILE A 301 -37.52 -26.15 39.29
N LEU A 302 -36.31 -26.53 39.60
CA LEU A 302 -35.52 -25.95 40.66
C LEU A 302 -34.74 -24.76 40.13
N ILE A 303 -34.81 -23.61 40.84
CA ILE A 303 -34.12 -22.37 40.51
C ILE A 303 -33.11 -22.00 41.60
N ASP A 304 -32.06 -21.25 41.24
CA ASP A 304 -30.94 -20.85 42.10
C ASP A 304 -31.30 -19.82 43.17
N SER A 305 -32.39 -19.10 42.98
CA SER A 305 -32.78 -17.99 43.86
C SER A 305 -34.22 -18.13 44.32
N ALA A 306 -34.47 -17.85 45.60
CA ALA A 306 -35.82 -17.89 46.15
C ALA A 306 -36.70 -16.77 45.56
N SER A 307 -37.96 -17.11 45.23
CA SER A 307 -38.88 -16.13 44.71
C SER A 307 -39.26 -15.07 45.74
N PRO A 308 -39.12 -13.79 45.46
CA PRO A 308 -39.49 -12.73 46.38
C PRO A 308 -41.01 -12.57 46.52
N VAL A 309 -41.77 -13.12 45.61
CA VAL A 309 -43.25 -13.02 45.58
C VAL A 309 -43.86 -14.36 45.16
N SER A 310 -45.07 -14.63 45.59
CA SER A 310 -45.84 -15.77 45.09
C SER A 310 -46.43 -15.46 43.71
N TYR A 311 -46.19 -16.35 42.74
CA TYR A 311 -46.75 -16.25 41.41
C TYR A 311 -47.69 -17.41 41.14
N ALA A 312 -48.86 -17.08 40.62
CA ALA A 312 -49.86 -18.06 40.12
C ALA A 312 -49.69 -18.20 38.59
N SER A 313 -50.35 -19.23 38.06
CA SER A 313 -50.19 -19.81 36.72
C SER A 313 -50.15 -18.93 35.49
N THR A 314 -50.49 -17.65 35.60
CA THR A 314 -50.57 -16.79 34.41
C THR A 314 -49.44 -15.73 34.31
N THR A 315 -48.59 -15.65 35.34
CA THR A 315 -47.62 -14.55 35.49
C THR A 315 -46.17 -14.96 35.42
N LEU A 316 -45.88 -16.26 35.37
CA LEU A 316 -44.52 -16.74 35.19
C LEU A 316 -44.22 -16.87 33.72
N ILE A 317 -43.44 -15.98 33.26
CA ILE A 317 -42.89 -15.98 31.91
C ILE A 317 -41.50 -16.56 31.97
N ILE A 318 -41.25 -17.51 31.15
CA ILE A 318 -39.88 -17.90 30.88
C ILE A 318 -39.30 -16.88 29.93
N ARG A 319 -38.51 -16.00 30.47
CA ARG A 319 -37.61 -15.18 29.66
C ARG A 319 -36.31 -15.91 29.53
N TYR A 320 -36.04 -16.30 28.34
CA TYR A 320 -34.73 -16.83 28.02
C TYR A 320 -33.84 -15.62 27.76
N THR A 321 -33.31 -15.06 28.78
CA THR A 321 -32.29 -14.06 28.68
C THR A 321 -30.97 -14.73 28.87
N ARG A 322 -30.10 -14.46 27.95
CA ARG A 322 -28.74 -14.73 28.12
C ARG A 322 -28.10 -13.72 29.05
N ASN A 323 -27.48 -14.17 30.09
CA ASN A 323 -26.51 -13.34 30.80
C ASN A 323 -25.20 -13.31 30.02
N VAL A 324 -24.84 -12.11 29.55
CA VAL A 324 -23.63 -11.85 28.79
C VAL A 324 -22.36 -12.23 29.54
N THR A 325 -22.41 -12.33 30.86
CA THR A 325 -21.25 -12.60 31.74
C THR A 325 -20.99 -14.06 32.04
N ASP A 326 -21.98 -14.94 31.97
CA ASP A 326 -21.78 -16.37 32.35
C ASP A 326 -21.98 -17.38 31.24
N GLY A 327 -22.33 -16.91 30.04
CA GLY A 327 -22.36 -17.76 28.84
C GLY A 327 -23.50 -18.78 28.80
N THR A 328 -24.46 -18.75 29.72
CA THR A 328 -25.58 -19.69 29.71
C THR A 328 -26.68 -19.23 28.73
N LEU A 329 -27.21 -20.19 27.97
CA LEU A 329 -28.34 -19.95 27.08
C LEU A 329 -29.62 -19.95 27.89
N GLY A 330 -30.32 -18.83 27.88
CA GLY A 330 -31.73 -18.81 28.07
C GLY A 330 -32.51 -18.92 26.76
N PHE A 331 -33.77 -19.21 26.81
CA PHE A 331 -34.68 -19.15 25.69
C PHE A 331 -35.46 -17.82 25.74
N GLY A 332 -35.51 -17.08 24.68
CA GLY A 332 -36.24 -15.82 24.60
C GLY A 332 -37.70 -15.97 24.30
N GLU A 333 -38.42 -14.87 24.44
CA GLU A 333 -39.74 -14.72 23.90
C GLU A 333 -39.65 -14.83 22.38
N GLY A 334 -40.19 -15.88 21.81
CA GLY A 334 -40.03 -16.18 20.38
C GLY A 334 -41.24 -15.87 19.59
N LEU A 335 -41.03 -15.51 18.37
CA LEU A 335 -42.01 -15.20 17.47
C LEU A 335 -41.77 -15.55 16.07
N PHE A 336 -42.59 -16.28 15.44
CA PHE A 336 -42.71 -16.34 14.01
C PHE A 336 -44.18 -16.52 13.67
N THR A 337 -44.79 -15.54 13.06
CA THR A 337 -46.15 -15.72 12.49
C THR A 337 -46.03 -16.21 11.09
N ASN A 338 -46.86 -17.20 10.74
CA ASN A 338 -47.09 -17.62 9.33
C ASN A 338 -47.64 -16.44 8.55
N SER A 339 -46.79 -15.64 7.97
CA SER A 339 -47.22 -14.70 6.95
C SER A 339 -46.59 -15.08 5.59
N THR A 340 -47.33 -14.79 4.54
CA THR A 340 -47.00 -15.10 3.17
C THR A 340 -45.81 -14.30 2.62
N ASN A 341 -45.08 -13.55 3.45
CA ASN A 341 -43.96 -12.73 3.02
C ASN A 341 -42.66 -13.50 3.11
N VAL A 342 -41.86 -13.45 2.08
CA VAL A 342 -40.55 -14.08 2.00
C VAL A 342 -39.65 -13.47 3.03
N SER A 343 -39.03 -14.29 3.88
CA SER A 343 -37.97 -13.88 4.77
C SER A 343 -36.78 -13.36 3.96
N VAL A 344 -36.33 -12.16 4.27
CA VAL A 344 -35.12 -11.60 3.66
C VAL A 344 -33.93 -11.90 4.56
N ASP A 345 -32.91 -12.53 4.01
CA ASP A 345 -31.66 -12.75 4.76
C ASP A 345 -31.10 -11.38 5.21
N TRP A 346 -30.63 -11.33 6.44
CA TRP A 346 -30.02 -10.12 6.98
C TRP A 346 -28.93 -9.56 6.07
N TYR A 347 -28.08 -10.44 5.49
CA TYR A 347 -26.99 -10.08 4.63
C TYR A 347 -27.44 -9.39 3.33
N ASP A 348 -28.56 -9.82 2.77
CA ASP A 348 -29.09 -9.27 1.52
C ASP A 348 -29.48 -7.80 1.60
N GLN A 349 -29.73 -7.31 2.79
CA GLN A 349 -30.10 -5.92 3.07
C GLN A 349 -28.89 -5.04 3.45
N GLN A 350 -27.73 -5.64 3.64
CA GLN A 350 -26.56 -4.89 4.10
C GLN A 350 -25.91 -4.15 2.95
N THR A 351 -25.53 -2.90 3.22
CA THR A 351 -24.83 -2.00 2.28
C THR A 351 -23.48 -1.58 2.84
N LEU A 352 -22.61 -1.06 2.00
CA LEU A 352 -21.35 -0.47 2.44
C LEU A 352 -21.52 0.83 3.25
N GLY A 353 -22.73 1.39 3.29
CA GLY A 353 -23.00 2.64 4.00
C GLY A 353 -22.28 3.85 3.40
N LEU A 354 -22.22 3.93 2.06
CA LEU A 354 -21.61 5.06 1.35
C LEU A 354 -22.54 6.28 1.34
N SER A 355 -21.96 7.47 1.35
CA SER A 355 -22.71 8.74 1.44
C SER A 355 -23.50 9.04 0.15
N ASN A 356 -22.92 8.70 -1.02
CA ASN A 356 -23.44 9.13 -2.32
C ASN A 356 -23.97 8.00 -3.19
N SER A 357 -23.88 6.74 -2.74
CA SER A 357 -24.32 5.57 -3.51
C SER A 357 -24.75 4.42 -2.59
N THR A 358 -25.59 3.54 -3.11
CA THR A 358 -26.02 2.35 -2.38
C THR A 358 -25.41 1.12 -3.05
N VAL A 359 -24.40 0.55 -2.40
CA VAL A 359 -23.78 -0.71 -2.85
C VAL A 359 -24.09 -1.79 -1.81
N TYR A 360 -24.73 -2.86 -2.26
CA TYR A 360 -25.05 -4.00 -1.40
C TYR A 360 -23.89 -4.99 -1.33
N TRP A 361 -23.62 -5.50 -0.13
CA TRP A 361 -22.60 -6.52 0.09
C TRP A 361 -22.80 -7.78 -0.77
N LYS A 362 -24.04 -8.20 -0.97
CA LYS A 362 -24.38 -9.34 -1.84
C LYS A 362 -23.95 -9.19 -3.29
N SER A 363 -23.76 -7.95 -3.77
CA SER A 363 -23.24 -7.70 -5.12
C SER A 363 -21.70 -7.85 -5.19
N ILE A 364 -21.03 -7.89 -4.04
CA ILE A 364 -19.58 -8.00 -3.93
C ILE A 364 -19.19 -9.46 -3.72
N ALA A 365 -19.80 -10.12 -2.73
CA ALA A 365 -19.50 -11.50 -2.38
C ALA A 365 -20.72 -12.18 -1.72
N PRO A 366 -20.76 -13.53 -1.70
CA PRO A 366 -21.70 -14.28 -0.86
C PRO A 366 -21.48 -13.99 0.61
N LYS A 367 -22.47 -14.28 1.45
CA LYS A 367 -22.39 -14.14 2.92
C LYS A 367 -21.16 -14.89 3.47
N PRO A 368 -20.31 -14.23 4.26
CA PRO A 368 -19.18 -14.89 4.88
C PRO A 368 -19.67 -15.90 5.93
N GLY A 369 -18.93 -16.95 6.13
CA GLY A 369 -19.33 -18.05 7.01
C GLY A 369 -18.15 -18.62 7.81
N THR A 370 -17.89 -19.88 7.59
CA THR A 370 -16.78 -20.62 8.21
C THR A 370 -15.87 -21.16 7.12
N SER A 371 -14.60 -20.80 7.16
CA SER A 371 -13.61 -21.31 6.23
C SER A 371 -13.43 -22.82 6.36
N GLN A 372 -13.02 -23.47 5.28
CA GLN A 372 -12.74 -24.90 5.30
C GLN A 372 -11.67 -25.23 6.34
N TYR A 373 -10.65 -24.36 6.45
CA TYR A 373 -9.58 -24.50 7.43
C TYR A 373 -10.07 -24.51 8.87
N ALA A 374 -10.92 -23.55 9.23
CA ALA A 374 -11.50 -23.47 10.57
C ALA A 374 -12.46 -24.64 10.84
N LYS A 375 -13.28 -25.00 9.85
CA LYS A 375 -14.23 -26.13 9.97
C LYS A 375 -13.56 -27.46 10.30
N GLU A 376 -12.43 -27.75 9.64
CA GLU A 376 -11.64 -28.97 9.89
C GLU A 376 -11.04 -29.02 11.32
N ARG A 377 -10.90 -27.85 11.96
CA ARG A 377 -10.37 -27.69 13.32
C ARG A 377 -11.45 -27.45 14.38
N GLY A 378 -12.72 -27.63 14.01
CA GLY A 378 -13.85 -27.40 14.92
C GLY A 378 -14.12 -25.91 15.19
N GLY A 379 -13.46 -24.99 14.45
CA GLY A 379 -13.72 -23.57 14.51
C GLY A 379 -14.97 -23.16 13.69
N ARG A 380 -15.52 -21.99 13.98
CA ARG A 380 -16.72 -21.44 13.29
C ARG A 380 -16.70 -19.94 13.20
N ASN A 381 -17.42 -19.40 12.18
CA ASN A 381 -17.66 -17.98 11.95
C ASN A 381 -16.39 -17.13 11.84
N ASP A 382 -15.36 -17.69 11.25
CA ASP A 382 -14.07 -17.01 11.10
C ASP A 382 -13.99 -16.10 9.86
N GLU A 383 -14.86 -16.31 8.86
CA GLU A 383 -14.80 -15.52 7.64
C GLU A 383 -15.31 -14.08 7.81
N ILE A 384 -14.66 -13.17 7.09
CA ILE A 384 -14.96 -11.74 7.07
C ILE A 384 -14.66 -11.16 5.69
N HIS A 385 -15.42 -10.18 5.25
CA HIS A 385 -15.15 -9.41 4.04
C HIS A 385 -14.70 -8.00 4.38
N VAL A 386 -13.77 -7.49 3.61
CA VAL A 386 -13.22 -6.14 3.75
C VAL A 386 -13.25 -5.45 2.40
N VAL A 387 -13.72 -4.22 2.36
CA VAL A 387 -13.72 -3.37 1.16
C VAL A 387 -13.15 -2.01 1.53
N VAL A 388 -12.20 -1.54 0.74
CA VAL A 388 -11.60 -0.22 0.87
C VAL A 388 -12.22 0.71 -0.17
N VAL A 389 -12.70 1.86 0.27
CA VAL A 389 -13.48 2.82 -0.55
C VAL A 389 -12.87 4.21 -0.45
N ASP A 390 -12.77 4.89 -1.58
CA ASP A 390 -12.47 6.32 -1.67
C ASP A 390 -13.75 7.13 -1.40
N GLU A 391 -14.14 7.28 -0.14
CA GLU A 391 -15.39 7.98 0.24
C GLU A 391 -15.35 9.46 -0.12
N SER A 392 -14.20 10.10 0.00
CA SER A 392 -14.01 11.52 -0.34
C SER A 392 -13.87 11.78 -1.85
N GLY A 393 -13.46 10.79 -2.62
CA GLY A 393 -13.08 10.95 -4.03
C GLY A 393 -11.71 11.61 -4.24
N SER A 394 -10.91 11.75 -3.17
CA SER A 394 -9.60 12.42 -3.25
C SER A 394 -8.56 11.63 -4.06
N ILE A 395 -8.70 10.30 -4.12
CA ILE A 395 -7.76 9.42 -4.81
C ILE A 395 -8.17 9.20 -6.27
N THR A 396 -9.43 8.84 -6.50
CA THR A 396 -9.92 8.47 -7.85
C THR A 396 -10.60 9.61 -8.60
N GLY A 397 -10.93 10.71 -7.89
CA GLY A 397 -11.75 11.80 -8.41
C GLY A 397 -13.25 11.52 -8.35
N THR A 398 -13.67 10.35 -7.86
CA THR A 398 -15.09 9.96 -7.73
C THR A 398 -15.35 9.43 -6.33
N SER A 399 -16.19 10.14 -5.57
CA SER A 399 -16.61 9.71 -4.24
C SER A 399 -17.35 8.38 -4.26
N GLY A 400 -17.03 7.50 -3.31
CA GLY A 400 -17.64 6.19 -3.15
C GLY A 400 -17.08 5.11 -4.07
N ASN A 401 -15.98 5.39 -4.78
CA ASN A 401 -15.33 4.39 -5.65
C ASN A 401 -14.62 3.32 -4.82
N ILE A 402 -14.84 2.05 -5.16
CA ILE A 402 -14.19 0.92 -4.48
C ILE A 402 -12.77 0.77 -5.02
N LEU A 403 -11.79 0.85 -4.11
CA LEU A 403 -10.38 0.69 -4.41
C LEU A 403 -9.94 -0.77 -4.34
N GLU A 404 -10.31 -1.48 -3.28
CA GLU A 404 -9.92 -2.87 -3.03
C GLU A 404 -11.08 -3.68 -2.46
N LYS A 405 -11.10 -4.97 -2.79
CA LYS A 405 -12.09 -5.94 -2.29
C LYS A 405 -11.35 -7.19 -1.80
N TYR A 406 -11.57 -7.53 -0.55
CA TYR A 406 -11.02 -8.72 0.07
C TYR A 406 -12.15 -9.56 0.64
N THR A 407 -12.37 -10.73 0.08
CA THR A 407 -13.48 -11.60 0.45
C THR A 407 -12.97 -12.87 1.11
N ASN A 408 -13.72 -13.39 2.08
CA ASN A 408 -13.42 -14.64 2.78
C ASN A 408 -12.04 -14.64 3.50
N LEU A 409 -11.65 -13.48 4.03
CA LEU A 409 -10.52 -13.41 4.96
C LEU A 409 -10.90 -14.10 6.27
N SER A 410 -9.92 -14.56 7.04
CA SER A 410 -10.14 -15.22 8.31
C SER A 410 -9.80 -14.33 9.50
N LYS A 411 -10.58 -14.44 10.57
CA LYS A 411 -10.28 -13.86 11.90
C LYS A 411 -9.27 -14.73 12.66
N ALA A 412 -8.99 -15.95 12.20
CA ALA A 412 -8.04 -16.88 12.81
C ALA A 412 -6.61 -16.54 12.37
N THR A 413 -5.68 -16.45 13.32
CA THR A 413 -4.27 -16.15 13.06
C THR A 413 -3.57 -17.17 12.17
N ASP A 414 -4.01 -18.44 12.26
CA ASP A 414 -3.52 -19.57 11.50
C ASP A 414 -4.39 -19.90 10.28
N GLY A 415 -5.38 -19.04 9.94
CA GLY A 415 -6.29 -19.23 8.81
C GLY A 415 -5.54 -19.32 7.49
N LYS A 416 -5.84 -20.34 6.67
CA LYS A 416 -5.17 -20.60 5.38
C LYS A 416 -6.15 -21.07 4.33
N ILE A 417 -5.88 -20.72 3.07
CA ILE A 417 -6.51 -21.34 1.89
C ILE A 417 -5.62 -22.48 1.38
N SER A 418 -4.32 -22.25 1.36
CA SER A 418 -3.32 -23.23 0.96
C SER A 418 -2.16 -23.27 1.98
N PRO A 419 -1.26 -24.27 1.96
CA PRO A 419 -0.17 -24.35 2.91
C PRO A 419 0.72 -23.10 2.99
N SER A 420 0.80 -22.32 1.90
CA SER A 420 1.62 -21.11 1.77
C SER A 420 0.84 -19.80 1.87
N GLU A 421 -0.49 -19.84 1.88
CA GLU A 421 -1.34 -18.63 1.81
C GLU A 421 -2.11 -18.44 3.12
N ASN A 422 -1.61 -17.54 3.93
CA ASN A 422 -2.28 -17.10 5.16
C ASN A 422 -3.33 -16.04 4.81
N ILE A 423 -4.57 -16.25 5.25
CA ILE A 423 -5.72 -15.36 5.05
C ILE A 423 -6.17 -14.66 6.33
N TYR A 424 -5.36 -14.67 7.38
CA TYR A 424 -5.65 -13.88 8.56
C TYR A 424 -5.70 -12.39 8.18
N ILE A 425 -6.84 -11.74 8.47
CA ILE A 425 -7.16 -10.38 8.03
C ILE A 425 -5.99 -9.39 8.22
N LYS A 426 -5.35 -9.41 9.37
CA LYS A 426 -4.25 -8.49 9.69
C LYS A 426 -3.03 -8.72 8.80
N ASN A 427 -2.54 -9.94 8.74
CA ASN A 427 -1.37 -10.29 7.95
C ASN A 427 -1.64 -10.15 6.44
N TYR A 428 -2.84 -10.52 6.03
CA TYR A 428 -3.22 -10.44 4.62
C TYR A 428 -3.27 -8.99 4.13
N LEU A 429 -3.96 -8.12 4.85
CA LEU A 429 -4.04 -6.70 4.50
C LEU A 429 -2.66 -6.02 4.57
N SER A 430 -1.86 -6.36 5.57
CA SER A 430 -0.49 -5.83 5.68
C SER A 430 0.37 -6.16 4.46
N ASN A 431 0.22 -7.35 3.87
CA ASN A 431 1.05 -7.80 2.75
C ASN A 431 0.47 -7.45 1.38
N VAL A 432 -0.85 -7.41 1.23
CA VAL A 432 -1.53 -7.35 -0.07
C VAL A 432 -2.17 -6.00 -0.33
N SER A 433 -2.71 -5.33 0.70
CA SER A 433 -3.34 -4.02 0.51
C SER A 433 -2.32 -2.95 0.15
N SER A 434 -2.67 -2.12 -0.82
CA SER A 434 -1.90 -0.93 -1.20
C SER A 434 -2.33 0.33 -0.41
N TYR A 435 -3.44 0.24 0.36
CA TYR A 435 -4.05 1.41 0.98
C TYR A 435 -4.09 1.35 2.50
N VAL A 436 -4.24 0.17 3.12
CA VAL A 436 -4.50 0.08 4.55
C VAL A 436 -3.73 -1.03 5.27
N PHE A 437 -3.40 -0.77 6.53
CA PHE A 437 -3.03 -1.76 7.53
C PHE A 437 -4.22 -2.05 8.43
N ALA A 438 -4.32 -3.27 8.95
CA ALA A 438 -5.22 -3.62 10.04
C ALA A 438 -4.47 -3.70 11.37
N GLY A 439 -4.96 -3.01 12.38
CA GLY A 439 -4.44 -3.05 13.76
C GLY A 439 -4.89 -4.30 14.53
N THR A 440 -4.51 -4.36 15.79
CA THR A 440 -4.92 -5.46 16.71
C THR A 440 -6.22 -5.14 17.43
N SER A 441 -7.19 -4.57 16.80
CA SER A 441 -8.42 -4.19 17.46
C SER A 441 -9.29 -5.40 17.88
N ASP A 442 -8.86 -6.09 18.91
CA ASP A 442 -9.68 -7.09 19.57
C ASP A 442 -10.76 -6.44 20.48
N SER A 443 -10.75 -5.12 20.58
CA SER A 443 -11.67 -4.35 21.42
C SER A 443 -13.00 -4.00 20.77
N VAL A 444 -13.25 -4.41 19.53
CA VAL A 444 -14.57 -4.23 18.93
C VAL A 444 -15.56 -5.14 19.63
N THR A 445 -16.46 -4.52 20.38
CA THR A 445 -17.55 -5.23 21.06
C THR A 445 -18.43 -5.93 20.03
N GLY A 446 -18.45 -7.23 20.05
CA GLY A 446 -19.26 -8.09 19.21
C GLY A 446 -19.90 -9.21 20.02
N VAL A 447 -20.72 -9.99 19.39
CA VAL A 447 -21.31 -11.17 20.03
C VAL A 447 -20.37 -12.34 19.80
N LYS A 448 -19.83 -12.91 20.88
CA LYS A 448 -18.97 -14.09 20.86
C LYS A 448 -19.82 -15.33 21.09
N PHE A 449 -19.54 -16.40 20.39
CA PHE A 449 -20.20 -17.69 20.58
C PHE A 449 -19.23 -18.69 21.20
N THR A 450 -19.70 -19.43 22.18
CA THR A 450 -19.01 -20.59 22.78
C THR A 450 -19.89 -21.81 22.70
N THR A 451 -19.33 -23.00 22.73
CA THR A 451 -20.06 -24.23 22.80
C THR A 451 -20.02 -24.74 24.23
N ILE A 452 -21.17 -24.84 24.87
CA ILE A 452 -21.30 -25.45 26.21
C ILE A 452 -22.34 -26.57 26.09
N ASN A 453 -22.01 -27.75 26.56
CA ASN A 453 -22.86 -28.93 26.51
C ASN A 453 -23.40 -29.28 25.13
N GLY A 454 -22.60 -29.05 24.09
CA GLY A 454 -22.99 -29.33 22.70
C GLY A 454 -23.84 -28.23 22.03
N TYR A 455 -24.16 -27.12 22.70
CA TYR A 455 -24.93 -26.02 22.18
C TYR A 455 -24.06 -24.79 21.97
N LEU A 456 -24.27 -24.10 20.86
CA LEU A 456 -23.70 -22.78 20.64
C LEU A 456 -24.35 -21.78 21.60
N GLN A 457 -23.52 -21.13 22.38
CA GLN A 457 -23.93 -20.10 23.32
C GLN A 457 -23.27 -18.79 22.96
N ALA A 458 -24.01 -17.69 22.97
CA ALA A 458 -23.44 -16.40 22.87
C ALA A 458 -22.74 -16.03 24.20
N SER A 459 -21.49 -15.61 24.23
CA SER A 459 -20.77 -15.08 25.39
C SER A 459 -20.41 -13.62 25.11
N GLY A 460 -21.21 -12.66 25.50
CA GLY A 460 -20.86 -11.25 25.29
C GLY A 460 -19.37 -11.01 25.59
N GLY A 461 -18.77 -10.12 24.87
CA GLY A 461 -17.38 -9.78 25.06
C GLY A 461 -16.70 -9.37 23.76
N THR A 462 -15.43 -9.09 23.86
CA THR A 462 -14.53 -8.80 22.75
C THR A 462 -14.51 -9.92 21.73
N ILE A 463 -14.52 -9.56 20.46
CA ILE A 463 -14.35 -10.50 19.38
C ILE A 463 -12.94 -11.08 19.50
N ALA A 464 -12.87 -12.40 19.56
CA ALA A 464 -11.60 -13.08 19.51
C ALA A 464 -11.09 -13.19 18.06
N SER A 465 -10.76 -12.08 17.45
CA SER A 465 -9.81 -12.09 16.33
C SER A 465 -8.41 -12.27 16.95
N GLY A 466 -7.52 -12.93 16.25
CA GLY A 466 -6.19 -13.14 16.79
C GLY A 466 -6.01 -14.42 17.60
N GLN A 467 -6.99 -15.33 17.63
CA GLN A 467 -6.88 -16.70 18.14
C GLN A 467 -6.69 -17.70 16.99
N GLN A 468 -6.12 -18.87 17.31
CA GLN A 468 -6.06 -19.97 16.36
C GLN A 468 -7.45 -20.57 16.12
N ALA A 469 -7.67 -21.17 14.95
CA ALA A 469 -8.96 -21.70 14.55
C ALA A 469 -9.47 -22.86 15.40
N SER A 470 -8.58 -23.58 16.10
CA SER A 470 -8.91 -24.84 16.78
C SER A 470 -9.97 -24.67 17.88
N GLY A 471 -11.19 -25.17 17.64
CA GLY A 471 -12.30 -25.17 18.59
C GLY A 471 -12.89 -23.79 18.90
N VAL A 472 -12.51 -22.73 18.16
CA VAL A 472 -12.94 -21.37 18.45
C VAL A 472 -14.15 -20.98 17.61
N ASN A 473 -15.20 -20.53 18.29
CA ASN A 473 -16.31 -19.82 17.66
C ASN A 473 -16.03 -18.33 17.69
N PHE A 474 -15.66 -17.77 16.53
CA PHE A 474 -15.31 -16.36 16.42
C PHE A 474 -16.55 -15.48 16.61
N GLY A 475 -16.37 -14.33 17.24
CA GLY A 475 -17.44 -13.37 17.46
C GLY A 475 -17.89 -12.68 16.15
N CYS A 476 -19.09 -12.13 16.20
CA CYS A 476 -19.71 -11.47 15.06
C CYS A 476 -19.50 -9.95 15.11
N TYR A 477 -18.90 -9.37 14.06
CA TYR A 477 -18.73 -7.93 13.88
C TYR A 477 -20.00 -7.22 13.45
N GLY A 478 -20.77 -7.89 12.62
CA GLY A 478 -21.84 -7.25 11.86
C GLY A 478 -21.31 -6.46 10.66
N ASN A 479 -22.09 -5.47 10.26
CA ASN A 479 -21.72 -4.54 9.21
C ASN A 479 -21.21 -3.25 9.84
N LYS A 480 -19.93 -2.97 9.64
CA LYS A 480 -19.25 -1.79 10.19
C LYS A 480 -18.47 -1.07 9.12
N SER A 481 -18.31 0.22 9.30
CA SER A 481 -17.47 1.04 8.46
C SER A 481 -16.61 1.97 9.31
N TYR A 482 -15.39 2.17 8.87
CA TYR A 482 -14.36 2.94 9.56
C TYR A 482 -13.82 3.99 8.59
N SER A 483 -14.11 5.26 8.82
CA SER A 483 -13.58 6.37 8.03
C SER A 483 -12.27 6.84 8.66
N LEU A 484 -11.18 6.77 7.91
CA LEU A 484 -9.87 7.18 8.39
C LEU A 484 -9.77 8.71 8.43
N SER A 485 -9.09 9.22 9.44
CA SER A 485 -8.85 10.64 9.69
C SER A 485 -7.49 10.84 10.37
N ASN A 486 -7.14 12.08 10.69
CA ASN A 486 -5.90 12.45 11.38
C ASN A 486 -4.62 12.24 10.58
N GLY A 487 -4.71 11.96 9.26
CA GLY A 487 -3.56 12.02 8.39
C GLY A 487 -3.04 13.45 8.28
N TYR A 488 -1.74 13.64 8.41
CA TYR A 488 -1.10 14.94 8.38
C TYR A 488 0.05 14.95 7.38
N ASP A 489 0.17 16.00 6.59
CA ASP A 489 1.26 16.20 5.64
C ASP A 489 2.40 17.01 6.28
N TYR A 490 3.35 17.47 5.48
CA TYR A 490 4.55 18.15 5.95
C TYR A 490 4.26 19.41 6.80
N SER A 491 3.23 20.16 6.47
CA SER A 491 2.91 21.45 7.15
C SER A 491 1.45 21.59 7.56
N SER A 492 0.54 20.72 7.13
CA SER A 492 -0.88 20.78 7.51
C SER A 492 -1.63 19.46 7.33
N ALA A 493 -2.78 19.34 8.00
CA ALA A 493 -3.73 18.23 7.84
C ALA A 493 -4.51 18.28 6.50
N THR A 494 -4.36 19.32 5.71
CA THR A 494 -5.14 19.60 4.51
C THR A 494 -4.30 19.68 3.24
N GLY A 495 -3.17 18.99 3.21
CA GLY A 495 -2.33 18.90 2.01
C GLY A 495 -1.17 19.91 1.96
N GLY A 496 -0.67 20.40 3.08
CA GLY A 496 0.52 21.26 3.12
C GLY A 496 1.78 20.48 2.78
N MET A 497 2.46 20.83 1.68
CA MET A 497 3.60 20.10 1.13
C MET A 497 4.96 20.78 1.39
N ALA A 498 5.02 21.78 2.25
CA ALA A 498 6.25 22.49 2.61
C ALA A 498 7.15 21.63 3.52
N ALA A 499 7.99 20.80 2.92
CA ALA A 499 9.06 20.10 3.61
C ALA A 499 10.22 21.06 3.90
N THR A 500 10.86 20.91 5.05
CA THR A 500 12.03 21.72 5.38
C THR A 500 13.24 21.34 4.52
N LEU A 501 14.21 22.26 4.38
CA LEU A 501 15.46 21.96 3.69
C LEU A 501 16.19 20.77 4.35
N GLY A 502 16.16 20.68 5.68
CA GLY A 502 16.76 19.59 6.43
C GLY A 502 16.17 18.24 6.08
N ASP A 503 14.84 18.15 5.99
CA ASP A 503 14.11 16.92 5.62
C ASP A 503 14.49 16.45 4.21
N VAL A 504 14.52 17.40 3.25
CA VAL A 504 14.90 17.10 1.86
C VAL A 504 16.35 16.61 1.78
N LEU A 505 17.29 17.27 2.49
CA LEU A 505 18.69 16.85 2.49
C LEU A 505 18.89 15.48 3.14
N SER A 506 18.21 15.21 4.24
CA SER A 506 18.25 13.89 4.90
C SER A 506 17.78 12.78 3.96
N SER A 507 16.79 13.06 3.10
CA SER A 507 16.29 12.10 2.12
C SER A 507 17.33 11.79 1.02
N TYR A 508 18.17 12.73 0.63
CA TYR A 508 19.26 12.47 -0.31
C TYR A 508 20.44 11.71 0.33
N GLU A 509 20.62 11.79 1.67
CA GLU A 509 21.67 11.04 2.39
C GLU A 509 21.50 9.52 2.24
N VAL A 510 20.30 9.03 2.01
CA VAL A 510 20.02 7.62 1.74
C VAL A 510 20.85 7.12 0.54
N PHE A 511 21.12 8.00 -0.43
CA PHE A 511 21.93 7.67 -1.59
C PHE A 511 23.44 7.80 -1.40
N ARG A 512 23.93 8.16 -0.21
CA ARG A 512 25.37 8.37 0.04
C ARG A 512 26.18 7.08 -0.09
N ASN A 513 25.61 5.94 0.26
CA ASN A 513 26.28 4.64 0.21
C ASN A 513 26.25 4.03 -1.20
N PRO A 514 27.39 3.93 -1.92
CA PRO A 514 27.40 3.36 -3.28
C PRO A 514 27.21 1.84 -3.30
N VAL A 515 27.39 1.14 -2.18
CA VAL A 515 27.24 -0.31 -2.10
C VAL A 515 25.76 -0.71 -2.04
N GLU A 516 24.92 0.16 -1.50
CA GLU A 516 23.51 -0.12 -1.24
C GLU A 516 22.63 0.18 -2.47
N TYR A 517 22.89 1.29 -3.14
CA TYR A 517 22.10 1.73 -4.29
C TYR A 517 23.00 2.11 -5.47
N ASP A 518 22.81 1.45 -6.60
CA ASP A 518 23.44 1.80 -7.88
C ASP A 518 22.66 2.96 -8.53
N ILE A 519 23.32 4.10 -8.74
CA ILE A 519 22.75 5.32 -9.33
C ILE A 519 23.78 6.00 -10.22
N ASN A 520 23.30 6.65 -11.29
CA ASN A 520 24.19 7.36 -12.25
C ASN A 520 23.96 8.88 -12.22
N PHE A 521 22.78 9.32 -11.78
CA PHE A 521 22.42 10.73 -11.71
C PHE A 521 21.79 11.06 -10.37
N LEU A 522 22.21 12.18 -9.74
CA LEU A 522 21.52 12.83 -8.64
C LEU A 522 20.79 14.06 -9.19
N ILE A 523 19.47 14.03 -9.18
CA ILE A 523 18.62 15.08 -9.74
C ILE A 523 18.20 16.00 -8.60
N ALA A 524 18.58 17.28 -8.66
CA ALA A 524 18.31 18.22 -7.58
C ALA A 524 16.82 18.57 -7.39
N GLY A 525 16.01 18.50 -8.46
CA GLY A 525 14.66 19.03 -8.42
C GLY A 525 14.62 20.55 -8.30
N PRO A 526 13.53 21.13 -7.78
CA PRO A 526 13.45 22.56 -7.52
C PRO A 526 14.41 23.00 -6.41
N ASP A 527 14.70 24.28 -6.35
CA ASP A 527 15.36 24.88 -5.21
C ASP A 527 14.52 24.70 -3.95
N SER A 528 15.15 24.42 -2.82
CA SER A 528 14.51 24.27 -1.52
C SER A 528 14.97 25.39 -0.60
N GLY A 529 14.10 25.79 0.32
CA GLY A 529 14.33 26.88 1.26
C GLY A 529 14.02 28.28 0.66
N ASP A 530 13.93 29.28 1.54
CA ASP A 530 13.46 30.61 1.20
C ASP A 530 14.58 31.51 0.68
N THR A 531 15.82 31.19 0.98
CA THR A 531 16.98 32.05 0.70
C THR A 531 17.86 31.52 -0.43
N LEU A 532 18.71 32.38 -0.96
CA LEU A 532 19.75 31.99 -1.91
C LEU A 532 20.72 30.98 -1.30
N PHE A 533 21.04 31.16 -0.01
CA PHE A 533 21.96 30.28 0.71
C PHE A 533 21.39 28.87 0.88
N ASP A 534 20.10 28.73 1.13
CA ASP A 534 19.44 27.42 1.23
C ASP A 534 19.54 26.63 -0.07
N ALA A 535 19.26 27.31 -1.19
CA ALA A 535 19.38 26.69 -2.51
C ALA A 535 20.82 26.28 -2.84
N GLN A 536 21.81 27.13 -2.45
CA GLN A 536 23.24 26.82 -2.60
C GLN A 536 23.69 25.69 -1.67
N ALA A 537 23.16 25.62 -0.44
CA ALA A 537 23.44 24.56 0.52
C ALA A 537 22.95 23.21 -0.02
N LYS A 538 21.73 23.17 -0.60
CA LYS A 538 21.21 21.96 -1.26
C LYS A 538 22.12 21.52 -2.39
N ALA A 539 22.48 22.43 -3.29
CA ALA A 539 23.34 22.13 -4.42
C ALA A 539 24.71 21.58 -3.98
N ASN A 540 25.36 22.24 -2.99
CA ASN A 540 26.64 21.80 -2.45
C ASN A 540 26.56 20.43 -1.77
N ARG A 541 25.44 20.12 -1.08
CA ARG A 541 25.26 18.81 -0.45
C ARG A 541 25.13 17.69 -1.48
N LEU A 542 24.41 17.92 -2.56
CA LEU A 542 24.30 16.94 -3.65
C LEU A 542 25.63 16.70 -4.36
N ILE A 543 26.42 17.76 -4.54
CA ILE A 543 27.79 17.65 -5.08
C ILE A 543 28.68 16.84 -4.13
N ASP A 544 28.61 17.10 -2.82
CA ASP A 544 29.35 16.32 -1.81
C ASP A 544 29.01 14.83 -1.85
N ILE A 545 27.73 14.48 -1.98
CA ILE A 545 27.31 13.10 -2.16
C ILE A 545 27.92 12.50 -3.44
N ALA A 546 27.82 13.19 -4.58
CA ALA A 546 28.38 12.71 -5.84
C ALA A 546 29.90 12.56 -5.82
N GLU A 547 30.62 13.48 -5.16
CA GLU A 547 32.09 13.40 -4.99
C GLU A 547 32.52 12.26 -4.08
N ASN A 548 31.77 11.99 -3.01
CA ASN A 548 32.05 10.87 -2.12
C ASN A 548 31.79 9.52 -2.81
N ARG A 549 30.72 9.44 -3.59
CA ARG A 549 30.36 8.22 -4.34
C ARG A 549 31.31 7.93 -5.51
N LYS A 550 31.62 8.95 -6.30
CA LYS A 550 32.43 8.86 -7.54
C LYS A 550 31.84 8.02 -8.67
N ASP A 551 30.58 7.66 -8.59
CA ASP A 551 29.87 6.84 -9.58
C ASP A 551 28.68 7.56 -10.24
N CYS A 552 28.33 8.77 -9.80
CA CYS A 552 27.18 9.51 -10.31
C CYS A 552 27.51 10.99 -10.58
N ILE A 553 26.55 11.68 -11.24
CA ILE A 553 26.63 13.11 -11.56
C ILE A 553 25.42 13.83 -10.96
N ALA A 554 25.67 14.92 -10.23
CA ALA A 554 24.63 15.81 -9.71
C ALA A 554 24.17 16.81 -10.81
N CYS A 555 22.88 16.85 -11.11
CA CYS A 555 22.28 17.78 -12.06
C CYS A 555 21.54 18.89 -11.31
N ILE A 556 21.94 20.15 -11.54
CA ILE A 556 21.49 21.30 -10.75
C ILE A 556 21.06 22.43 -11.69
N SER A 557 19.81 22.91 -11.53
CA SER A 557 19.29 24.06 -12.24
C SER A 557 19.52 25.36 -11.47
N ALA A 558 19.57 26.48 -12.20
CA ALA A 558 19.57 27.80 -11.57
C ALA A 558 18.26 28.02 -10.78
N ARG A 559 18.34 28.88 -9.75
CA ARG A 559 17.25 29.17 -8.83
C ARG A 559 16.03 29.76 -9.55
N LYS A 560 14.81 29.30 -9.18
CA LYS A 560 13.51 29.75 -9.78
C LYS A 560 13.34 31.26 -9.72
N SER A 561 13.53 31.87 -8.55
CA SER A 561 13.36 33.32 -8.35
C SER A 561 14.37 34.18 -9.12
N GLY A 562 15.48 33.58 -9.56
CA GLY A 562 16.48 34.29 -10.39
C GLY A 562 16.09 34.40 -11.87
N VAL A 563 15.20 33.52 -12.36
CA VAL A 563 14.89 33.44 -13.80
C VAL A 563 13.39 33.56 -14.12
N VAL A 564 12.50 33.02 -13.26
CA VAL A 564 11.05 33.07 -13.46
C VAL A 564 10.50 34.42 -13.02
N ASN A 565 9.66 35.02 -13.86
CA ASN A 565 9.06 36.38 -13.66
C ASN A 565 10.08 37.54 -13.59
N VAL A 566 11.32 37.32 -14.00
CA VAL A 566 12.32 38.37 -14.18
C VAL A 566 12.31 38.83 -15.62
N THR A 567 11.96 40.08 -15.87
CA THR A 567 11.76 40.61 -17.24
C THR A 567 13.05 41.04 -17.93
N ASN A 568 14.07 41.40 -17.18
CA ASN A 568 15.37 41.79 -17.67
C ASN A 568 16.31 40.59 -17.81
N SER A 569 16.69 40.28 -19.06
CA SER A 569 17.54 39.09 -19.35
C SER A 569 18.99 39.26 -18.88
N ASP A 570 19.49 40.45 -18.71
CA ASP A 570 20.82 40.68 -18.15
C ASP A 570 20.80 40.44 -16.65
N LEU A 571 19.72 40.87 -15.95
CA LEU A 571 19.51 40.55 -14.54
C LEU A 571 19.32 39.03 -14.32
N GLN A 572 18.64 38.34 -15.24
CA GLN A 572 18.58 36.88 -15.20
C GLN A 572 19.98 36.26 -15.29
N THR A 573 20.81 36.76 -16.23
CA THR A 573 22.21 36.30 -16.39
C THR A 573 23.02 36.48 -15.10
N ASP A 574 22.96 37.68 -14.50
CA ASP A 574 23.67 38.00 -13.27
C ASP A 574 23.20 37.13 -12.09
N ASN A 575 21.87 36.90 -11.96
CA ASN A 575 21.30 36.05 -10.92
C ASN A 575 21.78 34.59 -11.07
N VAL A 576 21.81 34.05 -12.28
CA VAL A 576 22.30 32.70 -12.58
C VAL A 576 23.77 32.57 -12.25
N ILE A 577 24.60 33.54 -12.65
CA ILE A 577 26.04 33.57 -12.33
C ILE A 577 26.24 33.65 -10.83
N LYS A 578 25.54 34.55 -10.14
CA LYS A 578 25.62 34.72 -8.67
C LYS A 578 25.25 33.44 -7.92
N PHE A 579 24.28 32.70 -8.42
CA PHE A 579 23.90 31.42 -7.82
C PHE A 579 25.04 30.41 -7.91
N PHE A 580 25.62 30.22 -9.11
CA PHE A 580 26.63 29.19 -9.36
C PHE A 580 28.05 29.56 -8.92
N ASP A 581 28.39 30.84 -8.81
CA ASP A 581 29.73 31.27 -8.36
C ASP A 581 30.07 30.84 -6.91
N ALA A 582 29.04 30.66 -6.06
CA ALA A 582 29.21 30.18 -4.68
C ALA A 582 29.08 28.64 -4.54
N ILE A 583 28.84 27.93 -5.64
CA ILE A 583 28.73 26.47 -5.61
C ILE A 583 30.09 25.83 -5.87
N SER A 584 30.38 24.73 -5.15
CA SER A 584 31.64 23.98 -5.20
C SER A 584 32.01 23.58 -6.63
N SER A 585 33.30 23.64 -6.93
CA SER A 585 33.84 23.22 -8.22
C SER A 585 34.02 21.71 -8.25
N SER A 586 33.24 21.03 -9.11
CA SER A 586 33.29 19.57 -9.22
C SER A 586 33.04 19.09 -10.64
N SER A 587 33.79 18.08 -11.05
CA SER A 587 33.52 17.38 -12.31
C SER A 587 32.33 16.41 -12.20
N TYR A 588 31.83 16.14 -11.00
CA TYR A 588 30.67 15.32 -10.70
C TYR A 588 29.37 16.14 -10.64
N ALA A 589 29.39 17.36 -11.15
CA ALA A 589 28.22 18.23 -11.23
C ALA A 589 28.00 18.75 -12.64
N VAL A 590 26.74 19.03 -12.98
CA VAL A 590 26.32 19.67 -14.25
C VAL A 590 25.30 20.76 -13.92
N PHE A 591 25.53 21.96 -14.46
CA PHE A 591 24.74 23.15 -14.20
C PHE A 591 23.97 23.58 -15.45
N ASP A 592 22.72 23.99 -15.30
CA ASP A 592 21.87 24.50 -16.38
C ASP A 592 21.26 25.87 -16.06
N THR A 593 20.65 26.52 -17.04
CA THR A 593 20.15 27.89 -16.94
C THR A 593 18.77 28.05 -16.32
N GLY A 594 18.13 26.98 -15.84
CA GLY A 594 16.96 27.13 -14.96
C GLY A 594 15.72 26.37 -15.34
N TYR A 595 14.67 27.02 -15.89
CA TYR A 595 13.29 26.50 -15.90
C TYR A 595 12.69 26.49 -17.31
N LYS A 596 11.98 25.38 -17.64
CA LYS A 596 11.10 25.28 -18.80
C LYS A 596 9.65 25.55 -18.42
N TYR A 597 8.85 26.01 -19.36
CA TYR A 597 7.40 26.16 -19.25
C TYR A 597 6.73 25.00 -19.97
N MET A 598 5.93 24.20 -19.23
CA MET A 598 5.26 23.03 -19.77
C MET A 598 3.81 22.95 -19.29
N TYR A 599 3.03 22.09 -19.95
CA TYR A 599 1.65 21.82 -19.57
C TYR A 599 1.57 20.69 -18.55
N ASP A 600 0.97 20.97 -17.40
CA ASP A 600 0.61 19.98 -16.38
C ASP A 600 -0.78 19.43 -16.67
N ARG A 601 -0.82 18.24 -17.26
CA ARG A 601 -2.07 17.57 -17.65
C ARG A 601 -2.93 17.12 -16.46
N PHE A 602 -2.33 16.96 -15.28
CA PHE A 602 -3.04 16.48 -14.09
C PHE A 602 -3.85 17.57 -13.41
N ASN A 603 -3.36 18.81 -13.47
CA ASN A 603 -4.01 19.99 -12.91
C ASN A 603 -4.60 20.93 -13.97
N ASN A 604 -4.43 20.62 -15.28
CA ASN A 604 -4.88 21.43 -16.42
C ASN A 604 -4.32 22.86 -16.37
N GLU A 605 -3.04 22.99 -16.04
CA GLU A 605 -2.36 24.28 -15.91
C GLU A 605 -0.98 24.27 -16.58
N PHE A 606 -0.51 25.45 -16.97
CA PHE A 606 0.84 25.64 -17.46
C PHE A 606 1.77 26.08 -16.33
N ARG A 607 2.94 25.43 -16.23
CA ARG A 607 3.85 25.61 -15.10
C ARG A 607 5.30 25.73 -15.51
N TYR A 608 6.07 26.40 -14.65
CA TYR A 608 7.53 26.37 -14.74
C TYR A 608 8.09 25.18 -13.92
N VAL A 609 8.99 24.42 -14.54
CA VAL A 609 9.60 23.21 -13.97
C VAL A 609 11.11 23.28 -14.20
N PRO A 610 11.96 22.92 -13.22
CA PRO A 610 13.42 22.96 -13.38
C PRO A 610 13.91 21.99 -14.46
N LEU A 611 14.98 22.36 -15.13
CA LEU A 611 15.55 21.62 -16.26
C LEU A 611 16.48 20.47 -15.85
N ASN A 612 16.88 20.37 -14.58
CA ASN A 612 17.85 19.35 -14.14
C ASN A 612 17.36 17.90 -14.37
N GLY A 613 16.05 17.67 -14.27
CA GLY A 613 15.46 16.39 -14.66
C GLY A 613 15.59 16.08 -16.15
N ASP A 614 15.43 17.13 -17.00
CA ASP A 614 15.63 17.00 -18.45
C ASP A 614 17.10 16.79 -18.80
N VAL A 615 18.02 17.52 -18.19
CA VAL A 615 19.47 17.39 -18.44
C VAL A 615 19.96 16.00 -18.07
N ALA A 616 19.55 15.46 -16.92
CA ALA A 616 19.80 14.08 -16.53
C ALA A 616 19.17 13.09 -17.53
N GLY A 617 17.92 13.35 -17.94
CA GLY A 617 17.19 12.55 -18.93
C GLY A 617 17.86 12.55 -20.31
N LEU A 618 18.41 13.68 -20.76
CA LEU A 618 19.19 13.74 -22.00
C LEU A 618 20.46 12.88 -21.94
N MET A 619 21.13 12.85 -20.79
CA MET A 619 22.28 11.97 -20.58
C MET A 619 21.86 10.49 -20.57
N ALA A 620 20.74 10.16 -19.92
CA ALA A 620 20.18 8.81 -19.92
C ALA A 620 19.78 8.36 -21.34
N ARG A 621 19.02 9.19 -22.07
CA ARG A 621 18.63 8.93 -23.47
C ARG A 621 19.85 8.75 -24.39
N THR A 622 20.91 9.52 -24.14
CA THR A 622 22.16 9.40 -24.92
C THR A 622 22.82 8.05 -24.66
N SER A 623 22.78 7.51 -23.43
CA SER A 623 23.25 6.14 -23.15
C SER A 623 22.42 5.10 -23.85
N ILE A 624 21.09 5.23 -23.84
CA ILE A 624 20.16 4.27 -24.43
C ILE A 624 20.32 4.20 -25.96
N ASN A 625 20.38 5.35 -26.62
CA ASN A 625 20.34 5.43 -28.09
C ASN A 625 21.74 5.36 -28.73
N ASN A 626 22.77 5.74 -27.97
CA ASN A 626 24.14 5.79 -28.41
C ASN A 626 25.05 5.12 -27.38
N TYR A 627 25.92 5.89 -26.73
CA TYR A 627 26.81 5.45 -25.66
C TYR A 627 26.99 6.58 -24.63
N PRO A 628 27.33 6.29 -23.38
CA PRO A 628 27.48 7.31 -22.29
C PRO A 628 28.49 8.42 -22.61
N TRP A 629 29.48 8.14 -23.41
CA TRP A 629 30.58 9.07 -23.80
C TRP A 629 30.26 9.98 -24.97
N PHE A 630 29.02 9.98 -25.48
CA PHE A 630 28.58 10.99 -26.43
C PHE A 630 28.08 12.22 -25.68
N SER A 631 28.34 13.43 -26.23
CA SER A 631 27.80 14.66 -25.70
C SER A 631 26.26 14.65 -25.75
N PRO A 632 25.56 14.94 -24.64
CA PRO A 632 24.09 15.01 -24.63
C PRO A 632 23.55 16.32 -25.26
N ALA A 633 24.43 17.25 -25.63
CA ALA A 633 24.06 18.57 -26.15
C ALA A 633 23.86 18.60 -27.67
N GLY A 634 23.27 19.70 -28.15
CA GLY A 634 23.11 20.03 -29.58
C GLY A 634 21.78 19.59 -30.17
N SER A 635 21.57 19.94 -31.45
CA SER A 635 20.28 19.75 -32.14
C SER A 635 19.88 18.30 -32.37
N SER A 636 20.85 17.37 -32.34
CA SER A 636 20.58 15.92 -32.54
C SER A 636 20.15 15.20 -31.25
N ARG A 637 20.81 15.46 -30.14
CA ARG A 637 20.61 14.73 -28.88
C ARG A 637 20.08 15.60 -27.75
N GLY A 638 20.30 16.91 -27.79
CA GLY A 638 19.99 17.85 -26.72
C GLY A 638 18.58 18.41 -26.71
N VAL A 639 17.63 17.86 -27.50
CA VAL A 639 16.25 18.34 -27.57
C VAL A 639 15.49 18.02 -26.29
N ILE A 640 14.95 19.08 -25.65
CA ILE A 640 14.17 19.02 -24.42
C ILE A 640 12.73 18.60 -24.74
N ASN A 641 12.23 17.58 -24.04
CA ASN A 641 10.87 17.10 -24.18
C ASN A 641 9.87 18.02 -23.46
N ASN A 642 8.63 18.08 -23.96
CA ASN A 642 7.50 18.76 -23.33
C ASN A 642 7.77 20.21 -22.89
N ALA A 643 8.59 20.95 -23.60
CA ALA A 643 8.90 22.34 -23.32
C ALA A 643 8.25 23.28 -24.36
N ILE A 644 7.45 24.23 -23.90
CA ILE A 644 6.77 25.24 -24.76
C ILE A 644 7.65 26.47 -24.92
N LYS A 645 8.21 26.95 -23.80
CA LYS A 645 9.15 28.07 -23.76
C LYS A 645 10.09 27.94 -22.58
N LEU A 646 11.15 28.74 -22.57
CA LEU A 646 12.06 28.84 -21.43
C LEU A 646 11.69 30.05 -20.55
N ALA A 647 11.97 29.95 -19.24
CA ALA A 647 11.94 31.11 -18.35
C ALA A 647 13.02 32.12 -18.69
N PHE A 648 14.21 31.63 -19.11
CA PHE A 648 15.35 32.40 -19.53
C PHE A 648 15.92 31.79 -20.82
N ASN A 649 15.93 32.57 -21.93
CA ASN A 649 16.51 32.18 -23.21
C ASN A 649 17.71 33.11 -23.52
N PRO A 650 18.94 32.69 -23.16
CA PRO A 650 20.10 33.58 -23.27
C PRO A 650 20.49 33.86 -24.71
N SER A 651 20.74 35.16 -25.02
CA SER A 651 21.32 35.64 -26.27
C SER A 651 22.78 35.14 -26.42
N GLN A 652 23.37 35.36 -27.60
CA GLN A 652 24.78 35.00 -27.85
C GLN A 652 25.71 35.65 -26.81
N ALA A 653 25.57 36.99 -26.60
CA ALA A 653 26.40 37.70 -25.63
C ALA A 653 26.26 37.16 -24.19
N GLN A 654 25.04 36.80 -23.79
CA GLN A 654 24.79 36.20 -22.45
C GLN A 654 25.37 34.81 -22.36
N ARG A 655 25.31 34.00 -23.41
CA ARG A 655 25.96 32.68 -23.45
C ARG A 655 27.47 32.79 -23.31
N ASP A 656 28.07 33.80 -23.93
CA ASP A 656 29.52 34.07 -23.83
C ASP A 656 29.94 34.47 -22.42
N LEU A 657 29.02 34.94 -21.54
CA LEU A 657 29.24 35.17 -20.12
C LEU A 657 28.99 33.90 -19.28
N LEU A 658 27.95 33.11 -19.59
CA LEU A 658 27.55 31.94 -18.81
C LEU A 658 28.48 30.73 -19.02
N TYR A 659 28.87 30.47 -20.28
CA TYR A 659 29.62 29.24 -20.61
C TYR A 659 31.03 29.18 -20.00
N PRO A 660 31.81 30.27 -19.92
CA PRO A 660 33.08 30.29 -19.16
C PRO A 660 32.89 29.98 -17.66
N LYS A 661 31.72 30.35 -17.10
CA LYS A 661 31.33 30.10 -15.72
C LYS A 661 30.77 28.69 -15.47
N ARG A 662 31.05 27.71 -16.39
CA ARG A 662 30.62 26.29 -16.29
C ARG A 662 29.10 26.05 -16.34
N ILE A 663 28.33 27.01 -16.79
CA ILE A 663 26.87 26.93 -16.90
C ILE A 663 26.53 26.55 -18.32
N ASN A 664 25.75 25.47 -18.48
CA ASN A 664 25.29 25.00 -19.79
C ASN A 664 24.01 25.73 -20.18
N PRO A 665 24.04 26.61 -21.19
CA PRO A 665 22.84 27.30 -21.61
C PRO A 665 21.85 26.34 -22.26
N VAL A 666 20.57 26.46 -21.89
CA VAL A 666 19.45 25.88 -22.63
C VAL A 666 18.83 26.97 -23.45
N VAL A 667 18.68 26.75 -24.77
CA VAL A 667 18.27 27.79 -25.72
C VAL A 667 17.20 27.30 -26.67
N PHE A 668 16.40 28.25 -27.20
CA PHE A 668 15.55 28.00 -28.36
C PHE A 668 16.37 28.09 -29.64
N SER A 669 16.39 27.01 -30.43
CA SER A 669 17.04 26.92 -31.72
C SER A 669 15.99 26.78 -32.81
N PRO A 670 15.91 27.73 -33.79
CA PRO A 670 15.02 27.58 -34.92
C PRO A 670 15.26 26.26 -35.65
N GLY A 671 14.21 25.49 -35.89
CA GLY A 671 14.25 24.20 -36.56
C GLY A 671 14.56 22.98 -35.66
N ALA A 672 15.16 23.15 -34.47
CA ALA A 672 15.42 22.08 -33.53
C ALA A 672 14.58 22.17 -32.24
N GLY A 673 13.98 23.34 -31.96
CA GLY A 673 13.22 23.59 -30.74
C GLY A 673 14.10 24.02 -29.56
N ILE A 674 13.71 23.65 -28.36
CA ILE A 674 14.46 23.93 -27.12
C ILE A 674 15.54 22.87 -26.95
N ILE A 675 16.79 23.29 -26.85
CA ILE A 675 17.96 22.40 -26.82
C ILE A 675 18.93 22.76 -25.70
N LEU A 676 19.58 21.75 -25.13
CA LEU A 676 20.78 21.93 -24.33
C LEU A 676 21.95 22.32 -25.25
N PHE A 677 22.57 23.49 -25.02
CA PHE A 677 23.59 24.06 -25.87
C PHE A 677 24.94 24.21 -25.18
N GLY A 678 25.28 23.24 -24.30
CA GLY A 678 26.56 23.17 -23.59
C GLY A 678 26.77 21.77 -23.03
N ASP A 679 28.04 21.39 -22.89
CA ASP A 679 28.44 20.08 -22.37
C ASP A 679 29.54 20.15 -21.31
N LYS A 680 29.58 21.22 -20.52
CA LYS A 680 30.54 21.42 -19.43
C LYS A 680 30.07 20.75 -18.13
N THR A 681 31.02 20.19 -17.39
CA THR A 681 30.84 19.88 -15.96
C THR A 681 30.98 21.13 -15.09
N GLY A 682 30.65 21.00 -13.80
CA GLY A 682 30.84 22.07 -12.80
C GLY A 682 32.30 22.32 -12.39
N LEU A 683 33.26 21.78 -13.11
CA LEU A 683 34.69 21.94 -12.80
C LEU A 683 35.17 23.33 -13.29
N ALA A 684 35.73 24.10 -12.36
CA ALA A 684 36.26 25.47 -12.66
C ALA A 684 37.57 25.47 -13.44
N ASN A 685 38.45 24.50 -13.15
CA ASN A 685 39.75 24.41 -13.77
C ASN A 685 39.72 23.66 -15.10
N ALA A 686 40.54 24.11 -16.07
CA ALA A 686 40.70 23.40 -17.34
C ALA A 686 41.29 22.00 -17.09
N SER A 687 40.52 20.96 -17.48
CA SER A 687 40.91 19.57 -17.31
C SER A 687 40.25 18.71 -18.40
N ALA A 688 40.69 17.48 -18.53
CA ALA A 688 39.98 16.51 -19.39
C ALA A 688 38.54 16.27 -18.88
N PHE A 689 38.31 16.40 -17.57
CA PHE A 689 37.01 16.18 -16.89
C PHE A 689 36.11 17.43 -16.86
N ASP A 690 36.49 18.52 -17.53
CA ASP A 690 35.61 19.69 -17.67
C ASP A 690 34.44 19.47 -18.65
N ARG A 691 34.35 18.29 -19.27
CA ARG A 691 33.32 17.91 -20.24
C ARG A 691 32.47 16.75 -19.73
N ILE A 692 31.16 16.85 -19.94
CA ILE A 692 30.18 15.82 -19.54
C ILE A 692 30.52 14.48 -20.21
N ASN A 693 30.81 14.48 -21.50
CA ASN A 693 31.10 13.26 -22.25
C ASN A 693 32.32 12.51 -21.71
N VAL A 694 33.39 13.25 -21.34
CA VAL A 694 34.62 12.63 -20.78
C VAL A 694 34.37 12.12 -19.37
N ARG A 695 33.68 12.89 -18.52
CA ARG A 695 33.37 12.42 -17.16
C ARG A 695 32.51 11.17 -17.20
N ARG A 696 31.48 11.14 -18.03
CA ARG A 696 30.62 9.94 -18.20
C ARG A 696 31.37 8.74 -18.78
N LEU A 697 32.28 8.96 -19.72
CA LEU A 697 33.16 7.91 -20.20
C LEU A 697 33.91 7.24 -19.04
N PHE A 698 34.56 8.05 -18.18
CA PHE A 698 35.31 7.53 -17.06
C PHE A 698 34.43 6.82 -16.04
N LEU A 699 33.26 7.37 -15.69
CA LEU A 699 32.32 6.70 -14.77
C LEU A 699 31.93 5.31 -15.27
N THR A 700 31.57 5.17 -16.55
CA THR A 700 31.20 3.89 -17.14
C THR A 700 32.38 2.92 -17.19
N ILE A 701 33.58 3.38 -17.56
CA ILE A 701 34.78 2.56 -17.58
C ILE A 701 35.18 2.11 -16.17
N GLU A 702 35.19 3.04 -15.20
CA GLU A 702 35.54 2.79 -13.80
C GLU A 702 34.58 1.76 -13.18
N ASP A 703 33.28 1.92 -13.36
CA ASP A 703 32.28 0.96 -12.85
C ASP A 703 32.43 -0.41 -13.51
N THR A 704 32.54 -0.46 -14.84
CA THR A 704 32.67 -1.72 -15.57
C THR A 704 33.94 -2.49 -15.16
N ILE A 705 35.08 -1.79 -15.08
CA ILE A 705 36.35 -2.41 -14.68
C ILE A 705 36.35 -2.79 -13.20
N SER A 706 35.74 -1.99 -12.33
CA SER A 706 35.61 -2.30 -10.90
C SER A 706 34.80 -3.58 -10.68
N ARG A 707 33.73 -3.80 -11.44
CA ARG A 707 32.96 -5.05 -11.40
C ARG A 707 33.81 -6.24 -11.84
N ALA A 708 34.61 -6.09 -12.92
CA ALA A 708 35.52 -7.12 -13.37
C ALA A 708 36.66 -7.41 -12.37
N ALA A 709 37.17 -6.34 -11.71
CA ALA A 709 38.20 -6.47 -10.70
C ALA A 709 37.73 -7.17 -9.41
N ARG A 710 36.42 -7.06 -9.05
CA ARG A 710 35.84 -7.79 -7.90
C ARG A 710 35.98 -9.31 -8.03
N ALA A 711 36.01 -9.85 -9.25
CA ALA A 711 36.23 -11.28 -9.49
C ALA A 711 37.66 -11.74 -9.19
N GLN A 712 38.62 -10.80 -9.05
CA GLN A 712 40.02 -11.09 -8.71
C GLN A 712 40.28 -10.95 -7.18
N LEU A 713 39.30 -10.53 -6.38
CA LEU A 713 39.45 -10.46 -4.93
C LEU A 713 39.64 -11.87 -4.36
N PHE A 714 40.59 -12.02 -3.45
CA PHE A 714 40.99 -13.26 -2.80
C PHE A 714 41.76 -14.24 -3.68
N GLU A 715 42.07 -13.88 -4.94
CA GLU A 715 42.99 -14.64 -5.77
C GLU A 715 44.46 -14.29 -5.47
N PHE A 716 45.40 -15.13 -5.88
CA PHE A 716 46.83 -14.86 -5.71
C PHE A 716 47.32 -13.76 -6.66
N ASN A 717 48.16 -12.84 -6.18
CA ASN A 717 48.83 -11.88 -7.07
C ASN A 717 50.01 -12.50 -7.80
N ASP A 718 49.73 -13.32 -8.79
CA ASP A 718 50.72 -13.98 -9.67
C ASP A 718 50.59 -13.53 -11.14
N VAL A 719 51.50 -13.98 -11.97
CA VAL A 719 51.48 -13.65 -13.40
C VAL A 719 50.19 -14.07 -14.08
N ILE A 720 49.58 -15.17 -13.63
CA ILE A 720 48.37 -15.73 -14.26
C ILE A 720 47.21 -14.81 -13.99
N THR A 721 47.00 -14.41 -12.73
CA THR A 721 45.90 -13.48 -12.30
C THR A 721 46.04 -12.11 -12.97
N ARG A 722 47.27 -11.58 -13.03
CA ARG A 722 47.56 -10.31 -13.73
C ARG A 722 47.22 -10.39 -15.23
N THR A 723 47.67 -11.47 -15.89
CA THR A 723 47.39 -11.69 -17.31
C THR A 723 45.88 -11.88 -17.57
N ASN A 724 45.18 -12.62 -16.70
CA ASN A 724 43.73 -12.81 -16.80
C ASN A 724 42.99 -11.47 -16.68
N PHE A 725 43.41 -10.61 -15.74
CA PHE A 725 42.82 -9.27 -15.61
C PHE A 725 43.02 -8.43 -16.88
N VAL A 726 44.24 -8.39 -17.42
CA VAL A 726 44.54 -7.68 -18.67
C VAL A 726 43.70 -8.22 -19.82
N ASN A 727 43.57 -9.55 -19.93
CA ASN A 727 42.78 -10.22 -20.98
C ASN A 727 41.27 -9.92 -20.88
N ILE A 728 40.75 -9.52 -19.70
CA ILE A 728 39.38 -9.08 -19.52
C ILE A 728 39.24 -7.58 -19.87
N VAL A 729 40.17 -6.75 -19.42
CA VAL A 729 40.09 -5.29 -19.57
C VAL A 729 40.40 -4.78 -20.96
N GLU A 730 41.45 -5.32 -21.62
CA GLU A 730 41.86 -4.85 -22.94
C GLU A 730 40.78 -5.01 -24.03
N PRO A 731 40.08 -6.15 -24.17
CA PRO A 731 39.02 -6.29 -25.17
C PRO A 731 37.90 -5.27 -24.96
N TYR A 732 37.52 -5.01 -23.71
CA TYR A 732 36.53 -3.99 -23.37
C TYR A 732 36.99 -2.57 -23.80
N LEU A 733 38.23 -2.20 -23.49
CA LEU A 733 38.78 -0.89 -23.92
C LEU A 733 38.92 -0.80 -25.44
N ARG A 734 39.22 -1.87 -26.13
CA ARG A 734 39.19 -1.95 -27.61
C ARG A 734 37.77 -1.74 -28.17
N ASP A 735 36.76 -2.29 -27.50
CA ASP A 735 35.36 -2.08 -27.87
C ASP A 735 34.97 -0.61 -27.67
N VAL A 736 35.32 -0.01 -26.53
CA VAL A 736 35.11 1.43 -26.28
C VAL A 736 35.83 2.29 -27.33
N LYS A 737 37.05 1.90 -27.74
CA LYS A 737 37.79 2.57 -28.82
C LYS A 737 37.07 2.46 -30.16
N SER A 738 36.59 1.27 -30.51
CA SER A 738 35.82 1.04 -31.75
C SER A 738 34.54 1.88 -31.79
N LYS A 739 33.91 2.09 -30.62
CA LYS A 739 32.71 2.90 -30.40
C LYS A 739 32.99 4.39 -30.20
N ARG A 740 34.22 4.83 -30.51
CA ARG A 740 34.65 6.26 -30.52
C ARG A 740 34.69 6.92 -29.13
N GLY A 741 34.75 6.14 -28.04
CA GLY A 741 34.86 6.70 -26.68
C GLY A 741 36.27 7.17 -26.35
N ILE A 742 37.27 6.41 -26.80
CA ILE A 742 38.69 6.69 -26.58
C ILE A 742 39.46 6.66 -27.90
N THR A 743 40.52 7.44 -27.95
CA THR A 743 41.44 7.46 -29.10
C THR A 743 42.55 6.44 -28.94
N ASP A 744 43.02 6.21 -27.71
CA ASP A 744 44.07 5.27 -27.36
C ASP A 744 44.03 4.86 -25.91
N PHE A 745 44.60 3.71 -25.57
CA PHE A 745 44.68 3.23 -24.17
C PHE A 745 45.92 2.34 -23.99
N LEU A 746 46.34 2.25 -22.72
CA LEU A 746 47.42 1.34 -22.26
C LEU A 746 47.00 0.76 -20.92
N VAL A 747 47.11 -0.56 -20.77
CA VAL A 747 46.90 -1.26 -19.50
C VAL A 747 48.25 -1.78 -19.03
N VAL A 748 48.66 -1.41 -17.83
CA VAL A 748 49.89 -1.89 -17.19
C VAL A 748 49.48 -2.67 -15.95
N CYS A 749 49.72 -3.99 -15.96
CA CYS A 749 49.45 -4.85 -14.82
C CYS A 749 50.49 -5.98 -14.85
N ASP A 750 51.73 -5.63 -14.52
CA ASP A 750 52.89 -6.52 -14.58
C ASP A 750 53.76 -6.35 -13.33
N GLU A 751 55.00 -6.80 -13.39
CA GLU A 751 55.92 -6.73 -12.27
C GLU A 751 56.41 -5.28 -11.96
N SER A 752 56.24 -4.33 -12.90
CA SER A 752 56.65 -2.96 -12.72
C SER A 752 55.77 -2.20 -11.73
N ASN A 753 54.51 -2.52 -11.66
CA ASN A 753 53.52 -1.93 -10.69
C ASN A 753 53.07 -2.90 -9.60
N ASN A 754 53.38 -4.20 -9.71
CA ASN A 754 53.21 -5.21 -8.66
C ASN A 754 54.58 -5.71 -8.20
N THR A 755 55.29 -4.82 -7.51
CA THR A 755 56.59 -5.14 -6.88
C THR A 755 56.41 -6.12 -5.71
N PRO A 756 57.48 -6.82 -5.28
CA PRO A 756 57.40 -7.69 -4.08
C PRO A 756 56.77 -7.02 -2.88
N ASP A 757 57.05 -5.73 -2.63
CA ASP A 757 56.43 -4.97 -1.51
C ASP A 757 54.92 -4.80 -1.66
N VAL A 758 54.43 -4.67 -2.88
CA VAL A 758 53.00 -4.57 -3.15
C VAL A 758 52.33 -5.92 -2.92
N ILE A 759 53.00 -7.01 -3.35
CA ILE A 759 52.51 -8.38 -3.17
C ILE A 759 52.50 -8.74 -1.67
N ASP A 760 53.59 -8.41 -0.94
CA ASP A 760 53.69 -8.66 0.50
C ASP A 760 52.67 -7.85 1.32
N ALA A 761 52.22 -6.70 0.78
CA ALA A 761 51.13 -5.91 1.35
C ALA A 761 49.73 -6.43 0.98
N ASN A 762 49.61 -7.57 0.36
CA ASN A 762 48.36 -8.16 -0.16
C ASN A 762 47.59 -7.23 -1.12
N GLN A 763 48.29 -6.47 -1.93
CA GLN A 763 47.73 -5.53 -2.88
C GLN A 763 47.92 -6.02 -4.30
N PHE A 764 46.93 -5.74 -5.15
CA PHE A 764 46.97 -5.90 -6.58
C PHE A 764 46.83 -4.53 -7.25
N ARG A 765 47.73 -4.14 -8.14
CA ARG A 765 47.74 -2.85 -8.82
C ARG A 765 47.69 -3.01 -10.33
N ALA A 766 46.75 -2.27 -10.95
CA ALA A 766 46.67 -2.13 -12.39
C ALA A 766 46.52 -0.65 -12.76
N ASP A 767 47.36 -0.15 -13.65
CA ASP A 767 47.33 1.22 -14.12
C ASP A 767 46.77 1.27 -15.52
N ILE A 768 45.68 2.02 -15.69
CA ILE A 768 44.96 2.12 -16.93
C ILE A 768 45.02 3.55 -17.45
N PHE A 769 45.78 3.74 -18.53
CA PHE A 769 45.97 5.04 -19.19
C PHE A 769 44.98 5.16 -20.34
N ILE A 770 44.18 6.24 -20.38
CA ILE A 770 43.12 6.46 -21.37
C ILE A 770 43.28 7.84 -21.99
N LYS A 771 43.23 7.91 -23.34
CA LYS A 771 43.12 9.16 -24.10
C LYS A 771 41.66 9.32 -24.59
N PRO A 772 40.83 10.17 -23.92
CA PRO A 772 39.40 10.33 -24.25
C PRO A 772 39.24 11.04 -25.59
N ALA A 773 38.16 10.72 -26.30
CA ALA A 773 37.68 11.49 -27.45
C ALA A 773 37.01 12.79 -26.97
N ARG A 774 37.29 13.91 -27.63
CA ARG A 774 36.72 15.22 -27.30
C ARG A 774 35.60 15.61 -28.24
N SER A 775 34.57 16.25 -27.70
CA SER A 775 33.47 16.86 -28.47
C SER A 775 33.96 18.13 -29.19
N ILE A 776 33.36 18.42 -30.36
CA ILE A 776 33.62 19.65 -31.13
C ILE A 776 32.69 20.73 -30.56
N ASN A 777 33.28 21.83 -30.07
CA ASN A 777 32.51 22.95 -29.54
C ASN A 777 32.55 24.19 -30.41
N PHE A 778 33.59 24.32 -31.27
CA PHE A 778 33.75 25.44 -32.16
C PHE A 778 34.02 24.93 -33.58
N ILE A 779 33.28 25.49 -34.56
CA ILE A 779 33.46 25.20 -35.96
C ILE A 779 33.76 26.54 -36.64
N GLY A 780 34.97 26.69 -37.15
CA GLY A 780 35.33 27.84 -38.00
C GLY A 780 35.00 27.51 -39.47
N LEU A 781 34.21 28.30 -40.11
CA LEU A 781 33.90 28.22 -41.53
C LEU A 781 34.39 29.47 -42.23
N THR A 782 35.29 29.29 -43.18
CA THR A 782 35.76 30.40 -44.00
C THR A 782 35.17 30.28 -45.40
N PHE A 783 34.36 31.22 -45.79
CA PHE A 783 33.83 31.33 -47.13
C PHE A 783 34.64 32.35 -47.93
N VAL A 784 35.29 31.91 -49.00
CA VAL A 784 36.06 32.79 -49.88
C VAL A 784 35.28 33.00 -51.17
N ALA A 785 34.84 34.24 -51.39
CA ALA A 785 34.25 34.62 -52.66
C ALA A 785 35.38 34.97 -53.68
N ASN A 786 35.49 34.16 -54.71
CA ASN A 786 36.50 34.38 -55.72
C ASN A 786 35.94 35.03 -57.02
N ARG A 787 36.81 35.74 -57.75
CA ARG A 787 36.41 36.31 -59.02
C ARG A 787 36.39 35.25 -60.13
N THR A 788 35.49 35.43 -61.10
CA THR A 788 35.40 34.52 -62.24
C THR A 788 36.73 34.51 -63.01
N GLY A 789 37.40 33.32 -63.11
CA GLY A 789 38.65 33.17 -63.84
C GLY A 789 39.94 32.86 -63.04
N ILE A 790 39.81 32.81 -61.66
CA ILE A 790 40.92 32.32 -60.80
C ILE A 790 40.68 30.83 -60.45
N SER A 791 41.70 29.97 -60.57
CA SER A 791 41.59 28.57 -60.22
C SER A 791 41.54 28.42 -58.69
N PHE A 792 40.75 27.42 -58.19
CA PHE A 792 40.64 27.16 -56.73
C PHE A 792 41.97 26.77 -56.08
N GLU A 793 42.90 26.18 -56.84
CA GLU A 793 44.23 25.79 -56.36
C GLU A 793 45.11 27.00 -55.99
N GLU A 794 44.93 28.15 -56.62
CA GLU A 794 45.66 29.37 -56.37
C GLU A 794 45.21 30.09 -55.10
N VAL A 795 43.95 29.88 -54.68
CA VAL A 795 43.34 30.48 -53.48
C VAL A 795 43.69 29.70 -52.25
N VAL A 796 43.78 28.35 -52.30
CA VAL A 796 44.10 27.47 -51.18
C VAL A 796 45.55 27.71 -50.68
N GLY A 797 46.42 28.24 -51.46
CA GLY A 797 47.79 28.58 -51.08
C GLY A 797 47.96 29.90 -50.33
N THR A 798 46.90 30.69 -50.23
CA THR A 798 46.93 32.10 -49.66
C THR A 798 46.03 32.31 -48.42
N VAL A 799 45.34 31.27 -47.93
CA VAL A 799 44.47 31.32 -46.72
C VAL A 799 45.18 30.69 -45.53
#